data_ce573bb6bed2bf77d389ebfbcc518e92
#
_entry.id   ce573bb6bed2bf77d389ebfbcc518e92
#
_cell.length_a   1.000
_cell.length_b   1.000
_cell.length_c   1.000
_cell.angle_alpha   90.00
_cell.angle_beta   90.00
_cell.angle_gamma   90.00
#
_symmetry.space_group_name_H-M   'P 1'
#
loop_
_entity.id
_entity.type
_entity.pdbx_description
1 polymer ?
#
loop_
_entity_poly.entity_id
_entity_poly.type
_entity_poly.pdbx_seq_one_letter_code
_entity_poly.pdbx_strand_id
1 'polypeptide(L)'
;MPSLIPRLGAFLVIATPLITGWPPLAQSAQAAVPLQNETPATFTPRVDTFDYVERQVMIPMRDGVKLKTVILIPRGAHAAPILLSRTPYGATERIEKSASAHLAALIDSSDVADDAVVNGGYIRVLQDVRGKHGSEGDYAMTRPLRGPLNSTAVDHSTDTYDSIDWLVKNVPESNGKVGILGISYDGFTSLMALVKPHPALRAAVPINAMVDGWMGDDWFHKGAFRQASLVYFHDQEATRGSDIHWWSDHYDDYDTWLAAGSAGAMAKLHGLDQVGFSDKVMSHPAYDSFWQDQALDKILGEQGLSVPTMLVHSLWDQEDIYGNIALYKSLKAHHPDQANLYLVLGPWFHHQERLEGDRIGDIKWGSDTSAYFRLHVLRPFLDHYLKDDAPPLTIAPVTAFESGTDRWVDLPTWPAGCASACSIDRARLYLQPGGGLSFTAPAGTGFEAYVSDPAKPVPYLPRPIHTEDGGESSWQTWLVSDQRDAAARTDVLSFTTPVLDAPLKISGEPIANLVASTTGSDGDFVVKLIDVYPDEVGRDPKMGGYQLMISADILRGRYRDSFSEPQPIPAGKTEVFRFALPTANHVFLPGHRVMVQVQSSWFPLYDRNPQTYVPNIFFAKPADYQKATIKIFDGAGASASFVDLPLVKAAPGPAR
;
A
#
# COMPACT_ATOMS: atom_id res chain seq x y z
N MET A 1 41.66 -3.92 30.36
CA MET A 1 42.88 -3.20 30.82
C MET A 1 42.42 -1.91 31.46
N PRO A 2 42.69 -1.66 32.75
CA PRO A 2 42.18 -0.52 33.47
C PRO A 2 43.08 0.68 33.36
N SER A 3 42.52 1.86 33.19
CA SER A 3 43.20 3.15 33.16
C SER A 3 43.36 3.70 34.57
N LEU A 4 44.59 4.07 34.87
CA LEU A 4 45.06 4.67 36.14
C LEU A 4 44.66 6.15 36.21
N ILE A 5 44.13 6.52 37.38
CA ILE A 5 43.94 7.92 37.80
C ILE A 5 45.09 8.25 38.80
N PRO A 6 45.84 9.34 38.65
CA PRO A 6 46.74 9.78 39.68
C PRO A 6 46.07 10.68 40.71
N ARG A 7 46.25 10.35 41.97
CA ARG A 7 45.95 11.21 43.14
C ARG A 7 47.07 12.24 43.34
N LEU A 8 46.73 13.51 43.39
CA LEU A 8 47.61 14.56 43.89
C LEU A 8 47.36 14.78 45.38
N GLY A 9 48.43 14.70 46.12
CA GLY A 9 48.48 14.97 47.54
C GLY A 9 48.52 16.48 47.88
N ALA A 10 47.86 16.82 48.94
CA ALA A 10 47.84 18.16 49.50
C ALA A 10 49.08 18.39 50.39
N PHE A 11 49.84 19.47 50.10
CA PHE A 11 50.82 20.02 51.03
C PHE A 11 50.21 21.20 51.75
N LEU A 12 50.17 21.10 53.09
CA LEU A 12 49.75 22.15 54.01
C LEU A 12 50.96 23.03 54.34
N VAL A 13 50.93 24.29 53.93
CA VAL A 13 51.90 25.31 54.37
C VAL A 13 51.15 26.29 55.25
N ILE A 14 51.53 26.33 56.55
CA ILE A 14 51.06 27.31 57.51
C ILE A 14 51.95 28.56 57.38
N ALA A 15 51.33 29.65 56.98
CA ALA A 15 51.95 31.01 57.05
C ALA A 15 51.05 31.95 57.87
N THR A 16 51.60 32.48 58.93
CA THR A 16 50.98 33.45 59.83
C THR A 16 50.76 34.82 59.17
N PRO A 17 49.65 35.51 59.37
CA PRO A 17 49.38 36.78 58.74
C PRO A 17 49.96 37.98 59.53
N LEU A 18 50.68 38.86 58.86
CA LEU A 18 50.87 40.22 59.31
C LEU A 18 49.67 41.10 58.91
N ILE A 19 48.97 41.55 59.88
CA ILE A 19 47.83 42.46 59.70
C ILE A 19 48.34 43.87 59.43
N THR A 20 48.19 44.36 58.19
CA THR A 20 48.21 45.77 57.89
C THR A 20 46.83 46.13 57.35
N GLY A 21 46.09 46.94 58.13
CA GLY A 21 44.74 47.37 57.78
C GLY A 21 44.72 48.35 56.61
N TRP A 22 44.01 47.89 55.56
CA TRP A 22 43.46 48.81 54.55
C TRP A 22 41.96 48.93 54.76
N PRO A 23 41.38 50.12 54.57
CA PRO A 23 39.96 50.33 54.68
C PRO A 23 39.20 49.48 53.60
N PRO A 24 38.04 48.99 53.92
CA PRO A 24 37.28 48.25 52.93
C PRO A 24 36.86 49.19 51.78
N LEU A 25 37.33 48.88 50.59
CA LEU A 25 36.74 49.48 49.38
C LEU A 25 35.28 48.99 49.35
N ALA A 26 34.40 50.00 49.50
CA ALA A 26 32.98 49.77 49.29
C ALA A 26 32.78 49.25 47.85
N GLN A 27 32.59 47.92 47.67
CA GLN A 27 32.08 47.41 46.44
C GLN A 27 30.68 47.99 46.27
N SER A 28 30.56 48.97 45.37
CA SER A 28 29.23 49.35 44.89
C SER A 28 28.53 48.13 44.36
N ALA A 29 27.46 47.70 45.01
CA ALA A 29 26.59 46.65 44.50
C ALA A 29 26.10 47.14 43.12
N GLN A 30 26.68 46.58 42.07
CA GLN A 30 26.21 46.79 40.72
C GLN A 30 24.77 46.29 40.69
N ALA A 31 23.81 47.17 40.49
CA ALA A 31 22.40 46.83 40.42
C ALA A 31 22.26 45.74 39.36
N ALA A 32 21.65 44.63 39.75
CA ALA A 32 21.38 43.53 38.82
C ALA A 32 20.53 44.08 37.64
N VAL A 33 21.08 44.03 36.45
CA VAL A 33 20.34 44.38 35.26
C VAL A 33 19.38 43.23 34.98
N PRO A 34 18.06 43.43 35.04
CA PRO A 34 17.12 42.38 34.77
C PRO A 34 17.29 41.93 33.32
N LEU A 35 17.43 40.60 33.10
CA LEU A 35 17.41 40.03 31.77
C LEU A 35 16.02 40.24 31.18
N GLN A 36 15.97 40.82 30.00
CA GLN A 36 14.74 40.98 29.25
C GLN A 36 14.43 39.68 28.51
N ASN A 37 13.14 39.38 28.31
CA ASN A 37 12.73 38.30 27.44
C ASN A 37 13.11 38.66 25.98
N GLU A 38 14.02 37.87 25.39
CA GLU A 38 14.51 38.07 24.02
C GLU A 38 13.59 37.43 22.97
N THR A 39 12.66 36.59 23.41
CA THR A 39 11.65 35.98 22.55
C THR A 39 10.46 36.94 22.40
N PRO A 40 10.13 37.37 21.18
CA PRO A 40 8.97 38.24 20.96
C PRO A 40 7.67 37.49 21.25
N ALA A 41 6.64 38.18 21.71
CA ALA A 41 5.33 37.60 21.93
C ALA A 41 4.71 37.07 20.63
N THR A 42 5.06 37.70 19.49
CA THR A 42 4.68 37.26 18.15
C THR A 42 5.84 37.50 17.20
N PHE A 43 6.25 36.48 16.48
CA PHE A 43 7.25 36.60 15.43
C PHE A 43 6.57 36.45 14.05
N THR A 44 6.79 37.43 13.19
CA THR A 44 6.26 37.39 11.81
C THR A 44 7.43 37.40 10.82
N PRO A 45 7.70 36.28 10.15
CA PRO A 45 8.76 36.21 9.15
C PRO A 45 8.40 37.06 7.93
N ARG A 46 9.42 37.56 7.22
CA ARG A 46 9.24 38.22 5.93
C ARG A 46 9.23 37.18 4.83
N VAL A 47 8.15 37.18 4.03
CA VAL A 47 7.90 36.19 2.96
C VAL A 47 7.84 36.85 1.57
N ASP A 48 8.44 38.05 1.43
CA ASP A 48 8.37 38.83 0.17
C ASP A 48 9.07 38.15 -1.01
N THR A 49 10.05 37.29 -0.71
CA THR A 49 10.83 36.53 -1.71
C THR A 49 10.22 35.18 -2.08
N PHE A 50 9.14 34.77 -1.39
CA PHE A 50 8.50 33.48 -1.67
C PHE A 50 7.76 33.56 -3.02
N ASP A 51 7.86 32.51 -3.82
CA ASP A 51 7.12 32.39 -5.10
C ASP A 51 5.70 31.82 -4.91
N TYR A 52 5.28 31.64 -3.65
CA TYR A 52 3.94 31.20 -3.26
C TYR A 52 3.41 32.00 -2.06
N VAL A 53 2.12 31.85 -1.79
CA VAL A 53 1.43 32.30 -0.59
C VAL A 53 0.88 31.07 0.12
N GLU A 54 1.23 30.90 1.37
CA GLU A 54 0.64 29.90 2.25
C GLU A 54 -0.50 30.51 3.07
N ARG A 55 -1.64 29.82 3.12
CA ARG A 55 -2.76 30.14 4.00
C ARG A 55 -3.12 28.91 4.82
N GLN A 56 -3.08 29.01 6.12
CA GLN A 56 -3.61 27.99 7.04
C GLN A 56 -4.99 28.46 7.53
N VAL A 57 -6.02 27.64 7.35
CA VAL A 57 -7.40 27.95 7.67
C VAL A 57 -8.09 26.79 8.34
N MET A 58 -9.09 27.10 9.16
CA MET A 58 -9.99 26.12 9.77
C MET A 58 -11.32 26.16 9.02
N ILE A 59 -11.54 25.21 8.11
CA ILE A 59 -12.75 25.14 7.29
C ILE A 59 -13.91 24.54 8.12
N PRO A 60 -15.03 25.26 8.31
CA PRO A 60 -16.16 24.73 9.06
C PRO A 60 -16.95 23.72 8.23
N MET A 61 -17.24 22.57 8.83
CA MET A 61 -18.12 21.54 8.30
C MET A 61 -19.58 21.81 8.71
N ARG A 62 -20.54 21.13 8.09
CA ARG A 62 -21.98 21.29 8.34
C ARG A 62 -22.43 21.06 9.77
N ASP A 63 -21.67 20.30 10.55
CA ASP A 63 -21.90 20.02 11.98
C ASP A 63 -21.17 20.99 12.93
N GLY A 64 -20.48 21.99 12.37
CA GLY A 64 -19.73 23.01 13.12
C GLY A 64 -18.29 22.63 13.48
N VAL A 65 -17.88 21.38 13.28
CA VAL A 65 -16.46 20.95 13.42
C VAL A 65 -15.63 21.64 12.35
N LYS A 66 -14.40 22.02 12.69
CA LYS A 66 -13.50 22.70 11.77
C LYS A 66 -12.31 21.83 11.41
N LEU A 67 -11.99 21.79 10.12
CA LEU A 67 -10.87 21.00 9.61
C LEU A 67 -9.71 21.89 9.21
N LYS A 68 -8.52 21.57 9.75
CA LYS A 68 -7.28 22.30 9.44
C LYS A 68 -6.91 22.07 7.98
N THR A 69 -6.68 23.15 7.27
CA THR A 69 -6.41 23.15 5.82
C THR A 69 -5.26 24.09 5.50
N VAL A 70 -4.31 23.60 4.74
CA VAL A 70 -3.18 24.36 4.19
C VAL A 70 -3.44 24.60 2.71
N ILE A 71 -3.34 25.84 2.28
CA ILE A 71 -3.58 26.29 0.90
C ILE A 71 -2.29 26.94 0.41
N LEU A 72 -1.65 26.34 -0.59
CA LEU A 72 -0.46 26.86 -1.25
C LEU A 72 -0.86 27.46 -2.60
N ILE A 73 -0.68 28.76 -2.74
CA ILE A 73 -1.09 29.52 -3.92
C ILE A 73 0.16 30.04 -4.62
N PRO A 74 0.46 29.61 -5.86
CA PRO A 74 1.57 30.19 -6.62
C PRO A 74 1.41 31.71 -6.73
N ARG A 75 2.48 32.45 -6.51
CA ARG A 75 2.42 33.93 -6.54
C ARG A 75 2.03 34.42 -7.94
N GLY A 76 1.02 35.26 -8.00
CA GLY A 76 0.46 35.75 -9.25
C GLY A 76 -0.58 34.81 -9.86
N ALA A 77 -0.96 33.73 -9.20
CA ALA A 77 -2.04 32.86 -9.65
C ALA A 77 -3.36 33.64 -9.77
N HIS A 78 -4.05 33.44 -10.89
CA HIS A 78 -5.40 33.94 -11.12
C HIS A 78 -6.13 32.91 -11.99
N ALA A 79 -7.41 32.70 -11.74
CA ALA A 79 -8.21 31.66 -12.40
C ALA A 79 -7.49 30.30 -12.43
N ALA A 80 -6.78 29.95 -11.34
CA ALA A 80 -6.03 28.70 -11.21
C ALA A 80 -6.93 27.59 -10.68
N PRO A 81 -6.83 26.35 -11.18
CA PRO A 81 -7.58 25.23 -10.63
C PRO A 81 -7.01 24.80 -9.26
N ILE A 82 -7.88 24.21 -8.42
CA ILE A 82 -7.50 23.66 -7.12
C ILE A 82 -7.24 22.16 -7.26
N LEU A 83 -6.13 21.68 -6.63
CA LEU A 83 -5.87 20.27 -6.35
C LEU A 83 -5.97 20.03 -4.85
N LEU A 84 -6.93 19.22 -4.44
CA LEU A 84 -7.22 18.88 -3.04
C LEU A 84 -6.72 17.47 -2.71
N SER A 85 -6.05 17.31 -1.56
CA SER A 85 -5.87 16.01 -0.89
C SER A 85 -6.34 16.11 0.55
N ARG A 86 -6.99 15.06 1.04
CA ARG A 86 -7.45 14.95 2.41
C ARG A 86 -6.76 13.78 3.08
N THR A 87 -6.05 14.04 4.19
CA THR A 87 -5.03 13.15 4.73
C THR A 87 -5.15 12.95 6.25
N PRO A 88 -4.90 11.76 6.78
CA PRO A 88 -4.70 11.53 8.22
C PRO A 88 -3.23 11.74 8.65
N TYR A 89 -2.32 12.09 7.74
CA TYR A 89 -0.87 12.07 7.94
C TYR A 89 -0.25 13.45 8.23
N GLY A 90 -1.07 14.48 8.48
CA GLY A 90 -0.62 15.84 8.78
C GLY A 90 -0.43 16.72 7.55
N ALA A 91 -1.38 17.61 7.30
CA ALA A 91 -1.33 18.54 6.17
C ALA A 91 -0.14 19.52 6.27
N THR A 92 0.15 19.99 7.49
CA THR A 92 1.29 20.88 7.75
C THR A 92 2.61 20.13 7.69
N GLU A 93 2.67 18.97 8.30
CA GLU A 93 3.87 18.12 8.38
C GLU A 93 4.36 17.69 7.00
N ARG A 94 3.46 17.58 6.03
CA ARG A 94 3.82 17.27 4.64
C ARG A 94 4.59 18.38 3.93
N ILE A 95 4.33 19.64 4.27
CA ILE A 95 4.98 20.79 3.65
C ILE A 95 6.16 21.35 4.46
N GLU A 96 6.25 21.05 5.75
CA GLU A 96 7.35 21.51 6.61
C GLU A 96 8.66 20.73 6.44
N LYS A 97 8.68 19.69 5.60
CA LYS A 97 9.89 18.91 5.33
C LYS A 97 11.01 19.70 4.69
N SER A 98 10.68 20.78 3.98
CA SER A 98 11.63 21.70 3.36
C SER A 98 11.27 23.15 3.73
N ALA A 99 12.15 23.84 4.42
CA ALA A 99 12.01 25.26 4.70
C ALA A 99 12.47 26.09 3.49
N SER A 100 11.67 26.14 2.42
CA SER A 100 12.03 26.80 1.17
C SER A 100 11.11 27.97 0.84
N ALA A 101 11.68 29.03 0.25
CA ALA A 101 10.92 30.11 -0.38
C ALA A 101 10.38 29.74 -1.77
N HIS A 102 10.70 28.54 -2.27
CA HIS A 102 10.29 28.05 -3.57
C HIS A 102 9.29 26.91 -3.41
N LEU A 103 8.11 27.05 -4.00
CA LEU A 103 7.04 26.07 -3.95
C LEU A 103 7.50 24.68 -4.41
N ALA A 104 8.30 24.61 -5.46
CA ALA A 104 8.85 23.36 -5.96
C ALA A 104 9.64 22.59 -4.90
N ALA A 105 10.54 23.27 -4.19
CA ALA A 105 11.34 22.64 -3.15
C ALA A 105 10.55 22.40 -1.85
N LEU A 106 9.47 23.15 -1.61
CA LEU A 106 8.59 22.96 -0.45
C LEU A 106 7.81 21.65 -0.54
N ILE A 107 7.28 21.33 -1.74
CA ILE A 107 6.42 20.17 -1.96
C ILE A 107 7.16 18.99 -2.59
N ASP A 108 8.48 19.12 -2.83
CA ASP A 108 9.28 18.07 -3.49
C ASP A 108 9.11 16.70 -2.81
N SER A 109 8.70 15.72 -3.60
CA SER A 109 8.43 14.35 -3.15
C SER A 109 7.42 14.22 -1.99
N SER A 110 6.69 15.28 -1.66
CA SER A 110 5.65 15.23 -0.63
C SER A 110 4.34 14.66 -1.17
N ASP A 111 4.10 14.80 -2.48
CA ASP A 111 2.90 14.31 -3.15
C ASP A 111 3.15 13.97 -4.63
N VAL A 112 2.28 13.14 -5.22
CA VAL A 112 2.33 12.75 -6.64
C VAL A 112 2.09 13.91 -7.60
N ALA A 113 1.44 14.97 -7.14
CA ALA A 113 1.08 16.12 -7.98
C ALA A 113 2.15 17.22 -8.04
N ASP A 114 3.30 17.04 -7.42
CA ASP A 114 4.33 18.08 -7.30
C ASP A 114 4.72 18.69 -8.65
N ASP A 115 5.00 17.84 -9.64
CA ASP A 115 5.35 18.30 -11.00
C ASP A 115 4.17 19.03 -11.67
N ALA A 116 2.94 18.55 -11.48
CA ALA A 116 1.74 19.17 -12.03
C ALA A 116 1.46 20.51 -11.37
N VAL A 117 1.59 20.62 -10.05
CA VAL A 117 1.38 21.84 -9.27
C VAL A 117 2.37 22.91 -9.72
N VAL A 118 3.66 22.62 -9.71
CA VAL A 118 4.72 23.60 -10.01
C VAL A 118 4.65 24.03 -11.48
N ASN A 119 4.62 23.07 -12.40
CA ASN A 119 4.65 23.37 -13.83
C ASN A 119 3.29 23.75 -14.43
N GLY A 120 2.21 23.43 -13.72
CA GLY A 120 0.83 23.68 -14.15
C GLY A 120 0.18 24.89 -13.53
N GLY A 121 0.76 25.49 -12.48
CA GLY A 121 0.21 26.65 -11.79
C GLY A 121 -1.05 26.37 -10.99
N TYR A 122 -1.16 25.17 -10.41
CA TYR A 122 -2.30 24.78 -9.59
C TYR A 122 -2.21 25.34 -8.16
N ILE A 123 -3.36 25.62 -7.56
CA ILE A 123 -3.47 25.88 -6.13
C ILE A 123 -3.50 24.52 -5.44
N ARG A 124 -2.51 24.24 -4.58
CA ARG A 124 -2.43 22.99 -3.83
C ARG A 124 -3.11 23.12 -2.49
N VAL A 125 -4.03 22.21 -2.17
CA VAL A 125 -4.74 22.20 -0.89
C VAL A 125 -4.55 20.86 -0.21
N LEU A 126 -4.04 20.90 1.02
CA LEU A 126 -3.89 19.76 1.91
C LEU A 126 -4.79 19.96 3.12
N GLN A 127 -5.61 18.97 3.48
CA GLN A 127 -6.53 19.07 4.60
C GLN A 127 -6.40 17.87 5.52
N ASP A 128 -6.17 18.12 6.81
CA ASP A 128 -6.27 17.08 7.84
C ASP A 128 -7.70 16.54 7.93
N VAL A 129 -7.85 15.21 7.89
CA VAL A 129 -9.15 14.60 8.12
C VAL A 129 -9.62 14.85 9.56
N ARG A 130 -10.91 14.75 9.77
CA ARG A 130 -11.58 14.93 11.07
C ARG A 130 -10.90 14.12 12.17
N GLY A 131 -10.56 14.79 13.28
CA GLY A 131 -9.99 14.18 14.47
C GLY A 131 -8.49 13.87 14.40
N LYS A 132 -7.82 14.21 13.31
CA LYS A 132 -6.35 14.05 13.17
C LYS A 132 -5.63 15.39 13.15
N HIS A 133 -4.40 15.37 13.64
CA HIS A 133 -3.50 16.55 13.71
C HIS A 133 -4.23 17.80 14.19
N GLY A 134 -4.28 18.85 13.37
CA GLY A 134 -4.91 20.11 13.72
C GLY A 134 -6.42 20.19 13.49
N SER A 135 -7.05 19.17 12.93
CA SER A 135 -8.50 19.15 12.71
C SER A 135 -9.28 18.81 13.98
N GLU A 136 -10.43 19.44 14.17
CA GLU A 136 -11.35 19.15 15.27
C GLU A 136 -12.14 17.85 15.04
N GLY A 137 -12.94 17.45 16.04
CA GLY A 137 -13.82 16.30 16.01
C GLY A 137 -13.14 14.99 16.39
N ASP A 138 -13.83 13.87 16.16
CA ASP A 138 -13.39 12.53 16.52
C ASP A 138 -12.87 11.79 15.29
N TYR A 139 -11.73 11.13 15.43
CA TYR A 139 -11.20 10.26 14.39
C TYR A 139 -11.90 8.91 14.40
N ALA A 140 -12.15 8.37 13.23
CA ALA A 140 -12.48 6.97 13.00
C ALA A 140 -11.73 6.53 11.75
N MET A 141 -10.93 5.47 11.89
CA MET A 141 -10.19 4.87 10.78
C MET A 141 -11.16 4.52 9.65
N THR A 142 -10.81 4.90 8.42
CA THR A 142 -11.67 4.66 7.24
C THR A 142 -13.16 4.89 7.51
N ARG A 143 -13.49 6.03 8.14
CA ARG A 143 -14.86 6.35 8.58
C ARG A 143 -15.90 5.95 7.53
N PRO A 144 -16.82 5.01 7.85
CA PRO A 144 -17.83 4.55 6.91
C PRO A 144 -18.78 5.67 6.47
N LEU A 145 -19.42 5.47 5.34
CA LEU A 145 -20.56 6.31 4.94
C LEU A 145 -21.64 6.30 6.01
N ARG A 146 -22.41 7.38 6.07
CA ARG A 146 -23.61 7.46 6.92
C ARG A 146 -24.57 6.32 6.60
N GLY A 147 -24.94 5.58 7.61
CA GLY A 147 -25.75 4.38 7.47
C GLY A 147 -25.64 3.48 8.70
N PRO A 148 -25.82 2.18 8.56
CA PRO A 148 -25.80 1.23 9.69
C PRO A 148 -24.48 1.27 10.50
N LEU A 149 -23.32 1.47 9.82
CA LEU A 149 -22.02 1.52 10.45
C LEU A 149 -21.62 2.91 10.96
N ASN A 150 -22.38 3.96 10.57
CA ASN A 150 -22.11 5.34 10.94
C ASN A 150 -23.43 6.11 11.11
N SER A 151 -23.93 6.19 12.34
CA SER A 151 -25.16 6.90 12.70
C SER A 151 -24.99 8.42 12.82
N THR A 152 -23.78 8.96 12.65
CA THR A 152 -23.53 10.42 12.69
C THR A 152 -24.03 11.11 11.44
N ALA A 153 -24.15 12.44 11.48
CA ALA A 153 -24.58 13.24 10.32
C ALA A 153 -23.48 13.44 9.27
N VAL A 154 -22.25 12.98 9.52
CA VAL A 154 -21.05 13.27 8.72
C VAL A 154 -20.24 12.02 8.39
N ASP A 155 -19.58 12.07 7.24
CA ASP A 155 -18.64 11.09 6.73
C ASP A 155 -17.59 11.79 5.86
N HIS A 156 -16.63 11.06 5.27
CA HIS A 156 -15.63 11.67 4.39
C HIS A 156 -16.23 12.31 3.14
N SER A 157 -17.34 11.78 2.60
CA SER A 157 -18.02 12.36 1.44
C SER A 157 -18.60 13.74 1.78
N THR A 158 -19.27 13.86 2.93
CA THR A 158 -19.85 15.13 3.39
C THR A 158 -18.79 16.16 3.76
N ASP A 159 -17.71 15.75 4.43
CA ASP A 159 -16.60 16.64 4.78
C ASP A 159 -15.89 17.16 3.51
N THR A 160 -15.72 16.31 2.50
CA THR A 160 -15.16 16.73 1.21
C THR A 160 -16.07 17.72 0.49
N TYR A 161 -17.38 17.45 0.49
CA TYR A 161 -18.36 18.35 -0.13
C TYR A 161 -18.29 19.75 0.50
N ASP A 162 -18.33 19.84 1.83
CA ASP A 162 -18.29 21.10 2.56
C ASP A 162 -16.96 21.83 2.36
N SER A 163 -15.84 21.08 2.31
CA SER A 163 -14.53 21.65 2.06
C SER A 163 -14.42 22.27 0.66
N ILE A 164 -14.90 21.58 -0.37
CA ILE A 164 -14.93 22.11 -1.74
C ILE A 164 -15.84 23.34 -1.84
N ASP A 165 -17.02 23.29 -1.23
CA ASP A 165 -17.96 24.42 -1.21
C ASP A 165 -17.33 25.67 -0.59
N TRP A 166 -16.58 25.49 0.51
CA TRP A 166 -15.86 26.59 1.15
C TRP A 166 -14.71 27.09 0.27
N LEU A 167 -13.90 26.20 -0.32
CA LEU A 167 -12.73 26.56 -1.14
C LEU A 167 -13.13 27.41 -2.34
N VAL A 168 -14.14 27.01 -3.10
CA VAL A 168 -14.56 27.77 -4.29
C VAL A 168 -15.17 29.13 -3.97
N LYS A 169 -15.64 29.35 -2.74
CA LYS A 169 -16.18 30.63 -2.26
C LYS A 169 -15.12 31.54 -1.65
N ASN A 170 -14.04 31.01 -1.12
CA ASN A 170 -13.09 31.74 -0.27
C ASN A 170 -11.65 31.80 -0.83
N VAL A 171 -11.39 31.19 -1.98
CA VAL A 171 -10.10 31.25 -2.68
C VAL A 171 -10.30 32.01 -4.01
N PRO A 172 -10.22 33.35 -4.00
CA PRO A 172 -10.55 34.18 -5.16
C PRO A 172 -9.56 34.02 -6.34
N GLU A 173 -8.39 33.44 -6.09
CA GLU A 173 -7.41 33.11 -7.13
C GLU A 173 -7.84 31.91 -7.98
N SER A 174 -8.85 31.16 -7.52
CA SER A 174 -9.33 29.94 -8.19
C SER A 174 -10.25 30.23 -9.37
N ASN A 175 -10.25 29.34 -10.37
CA ASN A 175 -11.26 29.29 -11.47
C ASN A 175 -12.55 28.59 -11.06
N GLY A 176 -12.68 28.14 -9.79
CA GLY A 176 -13.84 27.42 -9.28
C GLY A 176 -13.90 25.93 -9.64
N LYS A 177 -12.87 25.38 -10.30
CA LYS A 177 -12.76 23.94 -10.57
C LYS A 177 -11.82 23.27 -9.57
N VAL A 178 -12.21 22.10 -9.07
CA VAL A 178 -11.45 21.33 -8.09
C VAL A 178 -11.18 19.93 -8.65
N GLY A 179 -9.91 19.51 -8.57
CA GLY A 179 -9.51 18.12 -8.66
C GLY A 179 -9.23 17.55 -7.27
N ILE A 180 -9.50 16.28 -7.06
CA ILE A 180 -9.10 15.55 -5.85
C ILE A 180 -8.18 14.40 -6.23
N LEU A 181 -7.13 14.21 -5.44
CA LEU A 181 -6.17 13.14 -5.67
C LEU A 181 -5.49 12.73 -4.36
N GLY A 182 -4.94 11.54 -4.34
CA GLY A 182 -4.14 11.04 -3.23
C GLY A 182 -3.84 9.56 -3.34
N ILE A 183 -2.86 9.12 -2.57
CA ILE A 183 -2.37 7.74 -2.52
C ILE A 183 -2.88 7.09 -1.22
N SER A 184 -3.20 5.77 -1.25
CA SER A 184 -3.52 5.02 -0.03
C SER A 184 -4.80 5.55 0.65
N TYR A 185 -4.72 5.91 1.92
CA TYR A 185 -5.83 6.56 2.64
C TYR A 185 -6.30 7.85 1.93
N ASP A 186 -5.40 8.64 1.36
CA ASP A 186 -5.78 9.84 0.61
C ASP A 186 -6.49 9.45 -0.72
N GLY A 187 -6.15 8.28 -1.29
CA GLY A 187 -6.88 7.64 -2.38
C GLY A 187 -8.29 7.21 -1.95
N PHE A 188 -8.43 6.60 -0.77
CA PHE A 188 -9.73 6.29 -0.16
C PHE A 188 -10.57 7.55 0.03
N THR A 189 -10.02 8.65 0.59
CA THR A 189 -10.77 9.91 0.73
C THR A 189 -11.17 10.51 -0.62
N SER A 190 -10.36 10.29 -1.67
CA SER A 190 -10.67 10.69 -3.03
C SER A 190 -11.84 9.89 -3.62
N LEU A 191 -11.92 8.59 -3.35
CA LEU A 191 -13.08 7.74 -3.70
C LEU A 191 -14.34 8.15 -2.94
N MET A 192 -14.21 8.45 -1.64
CA MET A 192 -15.34 8.91 -0.82
C MET A 192 -15.95 10.22 -1.35
N ALA A 193 -15.15 11.09 -1.99
CA ALA A 193 -15.64 12.29 -2.65
C ALA A 193 -16.58 12.00 -3.83
N LEU A 194 -16.44 10.82 -4.46
CA LEU A 194 -17.22 10.41 -5.63
C LEU A 194 -18.61 9.86 -5.28
N VAL A 195 -18.85 9.49 -4.02
CA VAL A 195 -20.16 8.99 -3.56
C VAL A 195 -21.23 10.06 -3.69
N LYS A 196 -20.91 11.30 -3.31
CA LYS A 196 -21.79 12.45 -3.49
C LYS A 196 -20.95 13.67 -3.90
N PRO A 197 -20.54 13.76 -5.15
CA PRO A 197 -19.57 14.77 -5.59
C PRO A 197 -20.19 16.18 -5.56
N HIS A 198 -19.36 17.14 -5.15
CA HIS A 198 -19.71 18.57 -5.28
C HIS A 198 -19.68 18.98 -6.77
N PRO A 199 -20.57 19.89 -7.24
CA PRO A 199 -20.59 20.31 -8.66
C PRO A 199 -19.28 20.91 -9.18
N ALA A 200 -18.45 21.47 -8.31
CA ALA A 200 -17.13 21.99 -8.67
C ALA A 200 -16.05 20.89 -8.77
N LEU A 201 -16.31 19.66 -8.31
CA LEU A 201 -15.37 18.53 -8.49
C LEU A 201 -15.39 18.08 -9.95
N ARG A 202 -14.28 18.26 -10.65
CA ARG A 202 -14.17 18.05 -12.10
C ARG A 202 -13.21 16.94 -12.50
N ALA A 203 -12.37 16.47 -11.56
CA ALA A 203 -11.46 15.36 -11.77
C ALA A 203 -11.19 14.65 -10.44
N ALA A 204 -11.00 13.34 -10.50
CA ALA A 204 -10.56 12.54 -9.36
C ALA A 204 -9.45 11.57 -9.78
N VAL A 205 -8.42 11.44 -8.95
CA VAL A 205 -7.29 10.53 -9.19
C VAL A 205 -7.00 9.75 -7.89
N PRO A 206 -7.80 8.73 -7.57
CA PRO A 206 -7.47 7.80 -6.47
C PRO A 206 -6.33 6.88 -6.92
N ILE A 207 -5.24 6.90 -6.17
CA ILE A 207 -4.01 6.15 -6.44
C ILE A 207 -3.85 5.10 -5.34
N ASN A 208 -3.66 3.83 -5.71
CA ASN A 208 -3.48 2.73 -4.77
C ASN A 208 -4.42 2.88 -3.57
N ALA A 209 -5.71 3.04 -3.85
CA ALA A 209 -6.69 3.36 -2.83
C ALA A 209 -7.16 2.10 -2.10
N MET A 210 -7.20 2.15 -0.78
CA MET A 210 -7.90 1.15 0.02
C MET A 210 -9.41 1.21 -0.32
N VAL A 211 -9.96 0.11 -0.81
CA VAL A 211 -11.34 -0.01 -1.29
C VAL A 211 -12.12 -1.04 -0.48
N ASP A 212 -11.52 -2.19 -0.24
CA ASP A 212 -12.07 -3.27 0.57
C ASP A 212 -10.95 -3.91 1.40
N GLY A 213 -10.86 -3.54 2.67
CA GLY A 213 -9.78 -3.95 3.56
C GLY A 213 -9.79 -5.44 3.94
N TRP A 214 -10.76 -6.24 3.46
CA TRP A 214 -10.79 -7.68 3.70
C TRP A 214 -10.38 -8.52 2.48
N MET A 215 -10.59 -8.00 1.28
CA MET A 215 -10.42 -8.77 0.05
C MET A 215 -8.99 -8.80 -0.49
N GLY A 216 -8.13 -7.85 -0.12
CA GLY A 216 -6.76 -7.79 -0.62
C GLY A 216 -6.11 -6.42 -0.52
N ASP A 217 -6.77 -5.46 0.15
CA ASP A 217 -6.14 -4.21 0.59
C ASP A 217 -5.73 -4.35 2.06
N ASP A 218 -4.97 -3.45 2.56
CA ASP A 218 -4.42 -3.23 3.90
C ASP A 218 -4.55 -4.33 4.97
N TRP A 219 -5.76 -4.86 5.27
CA TRP A 219 -5.97 -5.60 6.52
C TRP A 219 -6.00 -7.10 6.34
N PHE A 220 -6.69 -7.58 5.32
CA PHE A 220 -6.82 -9.01 5.05
C PHE A 220 -6.62 -9.33 3.57
N HIS A 221 -6.05 -10.50 3.31
CA HIS A 221 -6.09 -11.12 2.00
C HIS A 221 -6.88 -12.43 2.11
N LYS A 222 -8.12 -12.40 1.64
CA LYS A 222 -9.00 -13.59 1.61
C LYS A 222 -8.98 -14.38 2.92
N GLY A 223 -9.13 -13.62 4.04
CA GLY A 223 -9.20 -14.14 5.39
C GLY A 223 -7.88 -14.34 6.13
N ALA A 224 -6.74 -14.24 5.49
CA ALA A 224 -5.45 -14.13 6.18
C ALA A 224 -5.22 -12.69 6.64
N PHE A 225 -5.05 -12.48 7.93
CA PHE A 225 -4.84 -11.15 8.48
C PHE A 225 -3.39 -10.70 8.24
N ARG A 226 -3.20 -9.54 7.63
CA ARG A 226 -1.89 -8.91 7.51
C ARG A 226 -1.50 -8.32 8.85
N GLN A 227 -0.86 -9.13 9.70
CA GLN A 227 -0.55 -8.70 11.07
C GLN A 227 0.45 -7.53 11.14
N ALA A 228 1.26 -7.32 10.11
CA ALA A 228 2.12 -6.14 10.00
C ALA A 228 1.31 -4.83 10.06
N SER A 229 0.03 -4.84 9.68
CA SER A 229 -0.86 -3.67 9.76
C SER A 229 -1.19 -3.22 11.19
N LEU A 230 -0.87 -4.03 12.22
CA LEU A 230 -0.99 -3.58 13.61
C LEU A 230 -0.05 -2.41 13.93
N VAL A 231 1.09 -2.32 13.26
CA VAL A 231 2.00 -1.17 13.35
C VAL A 231 1.27 0.10 12.88
N TYR A 232 0.60 0.01 11.74
CA TYR A 232 -0.17 1.13 11.19
C TYR A 232 -1.34 1.54 12.11
N PHE A 233 -2.08 0.57 12.70
CA PHE A 233 -3.16 0.90 13.65
C PHE A 233 -2.61 1.65 14.86
N HIS A 234 -1.46 1.20 15.38
CA HIS A 234 -0.79 1.85 16.50
C HIS A 234 -0.42 3.30 16.16
N ASP A 235 0.29 3.52 15.08
CA ASP A 235 0.81 4.84 14.71
C ASP A 235 -0.32 5.81 14.28
N GLN A 236 -1.39 5.28 13.69
CA GLN A 236 -2.52 6.11 13.26
C GLN A 236 -3.53 6.41 14.36
N GLU A 237 -3.75 5.54 15.33
CA GLU A 237 -4.86 5.70 16.28
C GLU A 237 -4.44 5.89 17.73
N ALA A 238 -3.20 5.57 18.10
CA ALA A 238 -2.74 5.74 19.48
C ALA A 238 -2.80 7.20 19.94
N THR A 239 -2.56 8.16 19.02
CA THR A 239 -2.67 9.59 19.28
C THR A 239 -3.35 10.34 18.14
N ARG A 240 -3.68 11.60 18.37
CA ARG A 240 -4.20 12.49 17.31
C ARG A 240 -3.11 12.87 16.29
N GLY A 241 -1.87 12.98 16.72
CA GLY A 241 -0.67 13.19 15.89
C GLY A 241 -0.03 11.86 15.48
N SER A 242 1.27 11.90 15.19
CA SER A 242 2.10 10.72 14.87
C SER A 242 3.34 10.72 15.75
N ASP A 243 3.15 10.94 17.06
CA ASP A 243 4.20 11.16 18.06
C ASP A 243 4.46 9.91 18.93
N ILE A 244 3.78 8.81 18.66
CA ILE A 244 4.02 7.49 19.25
C ILE A 244 4.44 6.54 18.13
N HIS A 245 5.50 5.78 18.37
CA HIS A 245 6.06 4.84 17.40
C HIS A 245 6.00 3.42 17.94
N TRP A 246 5.78 2.48 17.04
CA TRP A 246 5.89 1.05 17.32
C TRP A 246 7.30 0.72 17.81
N TRP A 247 7.42 -0.26 18.68
CA TRP A 247 8.69 -0.74 19.20
C TRP A 247 8.82 -2.26 19.05
N SER A 248 10.03 -2.75 18.88
CA SER A 248 10.36 -4.17 18.86
C SER A 248 11.41 -4.48 19.90
N ASP A 249 11.30 -5.63 20.58
CA ASP A 249 12.27 -6.11 21.56
C ASP A 249 13.35 -7.01 20.95
N HIS A 250 13.20 -7.41 19.68
CA HIS A 250 14.18 -8.13 18.91
C HIS A 250 14.50 -7.37 17.62
N TYR A 251 15.73 -7.47 17.14
CA TYR A 251 16.12 -6.90 15.86
C TYR A 251 15.40 -7.58 14.68
N ASP A 252 15.14 -8.89 14.79
CA ASP A 252 14.42 -9.66 13.79
C ASP A 252 12.94 -9.75 14.16
N ASP A 253 12.09 -9.08 13.41
CA ASP A 253 10.63 -9.07 13.60
C ASP A 253 10.03 -10.47 13.58
N TYR A 254 10.64 -11.40 12.83
CA TYR A 254 10.20 -12.79 12.85
C TYR A 254 10.18 -13.36 14.27
N ASP A 255 11.22 -13.11 15.08
CA ASP A 255 11.32 -13.62 16.45
C ASP A 255 10.36 -12.86 17.38
N THR A 256 10.22 -11.54 17.24
CA THR A 256 9.26 -10.71 17.98
C THR A 256 7.83 -11.24 17.81
N TRP A 257 7.38 -11.38 16.57
CA TRP A 257 6.02 -11.85 16.26
C TRP A 257 5.79 -13.32 16.64
N LEU A 258 6.81 -14.16 16.49
CA LEU A 258 6.72 -15.57 16.88
C LEU A 258 6.57 -15.73 18.39
N ALA A 259 7.32 -14.95 19.17
CA ALA A 259 7.28 -14.95 20.64
C ALA A 259 5.94 -14.43 21.19
N ALA A 260 5.35 -13.42 20.57
CA ALA A 260 4.04 -12.89 20.94
C ALA A 260 2.90 -13.92 20.82
N GLY A 261 3.01 -14.84 19.87
CA GLY A 261 2.05 -15.93 19.68
C GLY A 261 0.99 -15.63 18.63
N SER A 262 -0.17 -15.08 18.98
CA SER A 262 -1.22 -14.69 18.04
C SER A 262 -1.18 -13.18 17.76
N ALA A 263 -1.79 -12.75 16.64
CA ALA A 263 -1.90 -11.33 16.31
C ALA A 263 -2.66 -10.53 17.39
N GLY A 264 -3.68 -11.11 18.01
CA GLY A 264 -4.39 -10.47 19.13
C GLY A 264 -3.53 -10.35 20.39
N ALA A 265 -2.61 -11.31 20.65
CA ALA A 265 -1.65 -11.19 21.75
C ALA A 265 -0.62 -10.07 21.49
N MET A 266 -0.13 -9.94 20.25
CA MET A 266 0.74 -8.83 19.83
C MET A 266 0.02 -7.48 19.97
N ALA A 267 -1.22 -7.38 19.48
CA ALA A 267 -2.03 -6.18 19.61
C ALA A 267 -2.16 -5.75 21.09
N LYS A 268 -2.43 -6.69 21.98
CA LYS A 268 -2.52 -6.41 23.42
C LYS A 268 -1.18 -5.99 24.03
N LEU A 269 -0.06 -6.59 23.60
CA LEU A 269 1.28 -6.21 24.06
C LEU A 269 1.57 -4.73 23.79
N HIS A 270 1.10 -4.22 22.65
CA HIS A 270 1.27 -2.82 22.23
C HIS A 270 0.09 -1.91 22.62
N GLY A 271 -0.84 -2.37 23.48
CA GLY A 271 -1.95 -1.55 23.97
C GLY A 271 -3.04 -1.28 22.94
N LEU A 272 -3.09 -2.03 21.84
CA LEU A 272 -4.11 -1.87 20.80
C LEU A 272 -5.50 -2.34 21.21
N ASP A 273 -5.64 -2.98 22.39
CA ASP A 273 -6.92 -3.20 23.07
C ASP A 273 -7.57 -1.90 23.60
N GLN A 274 -6.90 -0.75 23.46
CA GLN A 274 -7.42 0.59 23.72
C GLN A 274 -7.84 1.33 22.43
N VAL A 275 -7.57 0.73 21.27
CA VAL A 275 -7.76 1.33 19.94
C VAL A 275 -9.01 0.73 19.29
N GLY A 276 -10.00 1.59 19.05
CA GLY A 276 -11.33 1.13 18.62
C GLY A 276 -11.36 0.42 17.27
N PHE A 277 -10.44 0.73 16.34
CA PHE A 277 -10.39 0.04 15.06
C PHE A 277 -9.83 -1.37 15.19
N SER A 278 -8.81 -1.58 16.02
CA SER A 278 -8.28 -2.91 16.32
C SER A 278 -9.35 -3.85 16.86
N ASP A 279 -10.21 -3.36 17.77
CA ASP A 279 -11.34 -4.15 18.28
C ASP A 279 -12.33 -4.54 17.18
N LYS A 280 -12.65 -3.60 16.25
CA LYS A 280 -13.52 -3.89 15.11
C LYS A 280 -12.92 -4.96 14.20
N VAL A 281 -11.65 -4.81 13.80
CA VAL A 281 -10.96 -5.78 12.93
C VAL A 281 -10.93 -7.17 13.59
N MET A 282 -10.55 -7.26 14.86
CA MET A 282 -10.49 -8.53 15.57
C MET A 282 -11.86 -9.16 15.86
N SER A 283 -12.93 -8.35 15.90
CA SER A 283 -14.31 -8.83 16.07
C SER A 283 -14.93 -9.33 14.76
N HIS A 284 -14.39 -8.92 13.61
CA HIS A 284 -14.90 -9.25 12.28
C HIS A 284 -13.86 -9.99 11.42
N PRO A 285 -13.41 -11.21 11.83
CA PRO A 285 -12.40 -11.96 11.08
C PRO A 285 -12.93 -12.55 9.76
N ALA A 286 -14.27 -12.65 9.59
CA ALA A 286 -14.93 -13.08 8.37
C ALA A 286 -15.42 -11.87 7.56
N TYR A 287 -15.68 -12.08 6.26
CA TYR A 287 -16.23 -11.09 5.36
C TYR A 287 -17.73 -10.89 5.59
N ASP A 288 -18.09 -10.36 6.74
CA ASP A 288 -19.46 -10.08 7.15
C ASP A 288 -19.94 -8.68 6.71
N SER A 289 -21.12 -8.27 7.18
CA SER A 289 -21.70 -6.96 6.82
C SER A 289 -20.83 -5.78 7.25
N PHE A 290 -19.98 -5.92 8.27
CA PHE A 290 -19.05 -4.85 8.64
C PHE A 290 -18.12 -4.48 7.47
N TRP A 291 -17.57 -5.46 6.75
CA TRP A 291 -16.73 -5.23 5.58
C TRP A 291 -17.55 -4.90 4.32
N GLN A 292 -18.63 -5.67 4.09
CA GLN A 292 -19.42 -5.57 2.88
C GLN A 292 -20.11 -4.22 2.71
N ASP A 293 -20.63 -3.63 3.81
CA ASP A 293 -21.42 -2.39 3.78
C ASP A 293 -20.54 -1.14 3.58
N GLN A 294 -19.21 -1.26 3.63
CA GLN A 294 -18.27 -0.16 3.39
C GLN A 294 -17.35 -0.39 2.17
N ALA A 295 -17.49 -1.49 1.46
CA ALA A 295 -16.69 -1.82 0.28
C ALA A 295 -16.99 -0.85 -0.88
N LEU A 296 -16.03 0.03 -1.21
CA LEU A 296 -16.23 1.10 -2.19
C LEU A 296 -16.29 0.60 -3.63
N ASP A 297 -15.71 -0.57 -3.94
CA ASP A 297 -15.86 -1.21 -5.25
C ASP A 297 -17.31 -1.59 -5.55
N LYS A 298 -18.08 -1.99 -4.52
CA LYS A 298 -19.51 -2.29 -4.64
C LYS A 298 -20.33 -1.01 -4.68
N ILE A 299 -20.10 -0.12 -3.72
CA ILE A 299 -20.88 1.13 -3.59
C ILE A 299 -20.75 2.00 -4.84
N LEU A 300 -19.53 2.30 -5.26
CA LEU A 300 -19.29 3.13 -6.46
C LEU A 300 -19.50 2.34 -7.75
N GLY A 301 -19.24 1.03 -7.74
CA GLY A 301 -19.51 0.17 -8.88
C GLY A 301 -20.98 0.12 -9.25
N GLU A 302 -21.88 0.00 -8.29
CA GLU A 302 -23.32 0.03 -8.50
C GLU A 302 -23.83 1.44 -8.87
N GLN A 303 -23.28 2.49 -8.21
CA GLN A 303 -23.70 3.87 -8.43
C GLN A 303 -23.27 4.40 -9.81
N GLY A 304 -22.11 4.02 -10.32
CA GLY A 304 -21.42 4.67 -11.44
C GLY A 304 -20.79 6.00 -11.06
N LEU A 305 -19.96 6.54 -11.92
CA LEU A 305 -19.20 7.78 -11.67
C LEU A 305 -19.70 8.92 -12.56
N SER A 306 -19.99 10.07 -11.96
CA SER A 306 -20.36 11.30 -12.66
C SER A 306 -19.17 12.25 -12.87
N VAL A 307 -18.04 12.01 -12.20
CA VAL A 307 -16.82 12.80 -12.29
C VAL A 307 -15.79 12.03 -13.12
N PRO A 308 -15.09 12.67 -14.06
CA PRO A 308 -13.94 12.07 -14.74
C PRO A 308 -12.95 11.52 -13.72
N THR A 309 -12.62 10.22 -13.81
CA THR A 309 -11.83 9.53 -12.81
C THR A 309 -10.72 8.73 -13.46
N MET A 310 -9.49 8.91 -12.96
CA MET A 310 -8.32 8.10 -13.29
C MET A 310 -7.96 7.23 -12.08
N LEU A 311 -8.21 5.93 -12.19
CA LEU A 311 -7.77 4.94 -11.20
C LEU A 311 -6.30 4.62 -11.49
N VAL A 312 -5.42 4.76 -10.50
CA VAL A 312 -3.99 4.46 -10.64
C VAL A 312 -3.63 3.29 -9.73
N HIS A 313 -3.00 2.28 -10.28
CA HIS A 313 -2.72 1.02 -9.61
C HIS A 313 -1.26 0.61 -9.80
N SER A 314 -0.60 0.25 -8.71
CA SER A 314 0.76 -0.26 -8.70
C SER A 314 0.77 -1.79 -8.73
N LEU A 315 1.49 -2.36 -9.70
CA LEU A 315 1.54 -3.82 -9.93
C LEU A 315 2.30 -4.60 -8.85
N TRP A 316 3.14 -3.92 -8.08
CA TRP A 316 3.87 -4.46 -6.91
C TRP A 316 3.57 -3.67 -5.64
N ASP A 317 2.30 -3.29 -5.47
CA ASP A 317 1.84 -2.62 -4.26
C ASP A 317 1.83 -3.61 -3.08
N GLN A 318 2.60 -3.30 -2.06
CA GLN A 318 2.67 -4.15 -0.87
C GLN A 318 1.54 -3.85 0.13
N GLU A 319 0.66 -2.88 -0.14
CA GLU A 319 -0.44 -2.45 0.73
C GLU A 319 -1.80 -2.60 0.04
N ASP A 320 -2.10 -1.80 -0.98
CA ASP A 320 -3.43 -1.70 -1.60
C ASP A 320 -3.44 -2.28 -3.04
N ILE A 321 -3.21 -3.59 -3.16
CA ILE A 321 -3.07 -4.27 -4.47
C ILE A 321 -4.40 -4.75 -5.08
N TYR A 322 -5.51 -4.64 -4.36
CA TYR A 322 -6.82 -5.13 -4.80
C TYR A 322 -7.72 -4.01 -5.32
N GLY A 323 -7.78 -2.88 -4.61
CA GLY A 323 -8.90 -1.96 -4.63
C GLY A 323 -9.23 -1.32 -5.97
N ASN A 324 -8.28 -0.65 -6.61
CA ASN A 324 -8.55 0.08 -7.86
C ASN A 324 -8.93 -0.85 -9.02
N ILE A 325 -8.39 -2.07 -9.06
CA ILE A 325 -8.76 -3.09 -10.06
C ILE A 325 -10.17 -3.62 -9.80
N ALA A 326 -10.52 -3.88 -8.54
CA ALA A 326 -11.86 -4.33 -8.17
C ALA A 326 -12.92 -3.28 -8.53
N LEU A 327 -12.66 -2.01 -8.23
CA LEU A 327 -13.54 -0.90 -8.59
C LEU A 327 -13.67 -0.75 -10.11
N TYR A 328 -12.56 -0.80 -10.85
CA TYR A 328 -12.61 -0.75 -12.33
C TYR A 328 -13.48 -1.87 -12.91
N LYS A 329 -13.29 -3.10 -12.44
CA LYS A 329 -14.08 -4.27 -12.86
C LYS A 329 -15.57 -4.11 -12.52
N SER A 330 -15.88 -3.65 -11.31
CA SER A 330 -17.24 -3.43 -10.85
C SER A 330 -17.94 -2.35 -11.70
N LEU A 331 -17.27 -1.22 -11.96
CA LEU A 331 -17.78 -0.17 -12.84
C LEU A 331 -18.04 -0.69 -14.25
N LYS A 332 -17.13 -1.46 -14.84
CA LYS A 332 -17.31 -2.02 -16.18
C LYS A 332 -18.41 -3.09 -16.25
N ALA A 333 -18.64 -3.81 -15.17
CA ALA A 333 -19.72 -4.79 -15.09
C ALA A 333 -21.11 -4.13 -15.04
N HIS A 334 -21.28 -3.08 -14.24
CA HIS A 334 -22.57 -2.40 -14.05
C HIS A 334 -22.78 -1.26 -15.09
N HIS A 335 -21.72 -0.61 -15.51
CA HIS A 335 -21.71 0.54 -16.43
C HIS A 335 -20.70 0.32 -17.56
N PRO A 336 -20.93 -0.61 -18.51
CA PRO A 336 -19.95 -0.94 -19.56
C PRO A 336 -19.55 0.27 -20.41
N ASP A 337 -20.47 1.21 -20.60
CA ASP A 337 -20.26 2.45 -21.35
C ASP A 337 -19.85 3.64 -20.47
N GLN A 338 -19.34 3.39 -19.24
CA GLN A 338 -18.89 4.45 -18.34
C GLN A 338 -17.87 5.34 -19.07
N ALA A 339 -18.29 6.57 -19.34
CA ALA A 339 -17.43 7.57 -19.97
C ALA A 339 -16.42 8.15 -18.95
N ASN A 340 -15.31 8.67 -19.47
CA ASN A 340 -14.32 9.38 -18.65
C ASN A 340 -13.76 8.57 -17.47
N LEU A 341 -13.68 7.24 -17.62
CA LEU A 341 -13.01 6.33 -16.72
C LEU A 341 -11.68 5.91 -17.34
N TYR A 342 -10.60 6.20 -16.63
CA TYR A 342 -9.23 5.88 -17.03
C TYR A 342 -8.61 4.95 -16.01
N LEU A 343 -7.69 4.09 -16.46
CA LEU A 343 -6.93 3.19 -15.62
C LEU A 343 -5.45 3.28 -15.97
N VAL A 344 -4.60 3.44 -14.97
CA VAL A 344 -3.15 3.38 -15.11
C VAL A 344 -2.63 2.21 -14.29
N LEU A 345 -1.78 1.37 -14.89
CA LEU A 345 -1.09 0.28 -14.19
C LEU A 345 0.42 0.50 -14.33
N GLY A 346 1.09 0.83 -13.23
CA GLY A 346 2.52 1.09 -13.22
C GLY A 346 3.32 0.04 -12.47
N PRO A 347 4.64 -0.07 -12.75
CA PRO A 347 5.52 -1.05 -12.11
C PRO A 347 6.08 -0.52 -10.81
N TRP A 348 5.20 -0.15 -9.87
CA TRP A 348 5.58 0.56 -8.66
C TRP A 348 5.30 -0.26 -7.41
N PHE A 349 6.01 0.07 -6.33
CA PHE A 349 5.60 -0.22 -4.97
C PHE A 349 4.68 0.91 -4.46
N HIS A 350 4.02 0.69 -3.32
CA HIS A 350 3.14 1.69 -2.71
C HIS A 350 3.86 3.05 -2.50
N HIS A 351 3.31 4.14 -3.01
CA HIS A 351 3.86 5.50 -3.03
C HIS A 351 4.99 5.79 -4.05
N GLN A 352 5.44 4.84 -4.86
CA GLN A 352 6.54 5.12 -5.77
C GLN A 352 6.18 6.08 -6.89
N GLU A 353 4.91 6.29 -7.19
CA GLU A 353 4.41 7.23 -8.21
C GLU A 353 4.89 8.67 -7.99
N ARG A 354 5.19 9.04 -6.73
CA ARG A 354 5.75 10.35 -6.34
C ARG A 354 7.28 10.42 -6.34
N LEU A 355 7.96 9.28 -6.46
CA LEU A 355 9.41 9.14 -6.38
C LEU A 355 10.00 8.86 -7.76
N GLU A 356 11.27 8.48 -7.82
CA GLU A 356 11.91 7.94 -9.01
C GLU A 356 11.42 6.50 -9.24
N GLY A 357 10.97 6.22 -10.46
CA GLY A 357 10.38 4.93 -10.85
C GLY A 357 11.24 4.14 -11.82
N ASP A 358 12.58 4.22 -11.72
CA ASP A 358 13.51 3.52 -12.61
C ASP A 358 13.71 2.05 -12.23
N ARG A 359 13.39 1.68 -10.98
CA ARG A 359 13.56 0.33 -10.42
C ARG A 359 12.71 0.08 -9.18
N ILE A 360 12.55 -1.20 -8.82
CA ILE A 360 12.22 -1.65 -7.46
C ILE A 360 13.29 -2.66 -7.02
N GLY A 361 14.02 -2.36 -5.96
CA GLY A 361 15.11 -3.21 -5.52
C GLY A 361 16.13 -3.48 -6.65
N ASP A 362 16.32 -4.74 -6.99
CA ASP A 362 17.23 -5.16 -8.06
C ASP A 362 16.60 -5.13 -9.47
N ILE A 363 15.30 -5.01 -9.57
CA ILE A 363 14.57 -4.99 -10.85
C ILE A 363 14.60 -3.58 -11.43
N LYS A 364 15.12 -3.44 -12.64
CA LYS A 364 15.30 -2.15 -13.36
C LYS A 364 14.36 -2.09 -14.56
N TRP A 365 13.66 -0.98 -14.71
CA TRP A 365 12.69 -0.75 -15.79
C TRP A 365 13.24 -0.03 -17.03
N GLY A 366 14.51 0.39 -17.00
CA GLY A 366 15.16 1.07 -18.13
C GLY A 366 14.75 2.53 -18.36
N SER A 367 13.78 3.04 -17.60
CA SER A 367 13.32 4.44 -17.64
C SER A 367 12.64 4.81 -16.33
N ASP A 368 12.56 6.12 -16.03
CA ASP A 368 11.77 6.60 -14.90
C ASP A 368 10.27 6.54 -15.24
N THR A 369 9.62 5.47 -14.81
CA THR A 369 8.20 5.19 -15.08
C THR A 369 7.27 6.11 -14.31
N SER A 370 7.67 6.58 -13.13
CA SER A 370 6.90 7.52 -12.31
C SER A 370 6.90 8.92 -12.92
N ALA A 371 8.04 9.42 -13.37
CA ALA A 371 8.11 10.69 -14.09
C ALA A 371 7.32 10.64 -15.40
N TYR A 372 7.38 9.53 -16.16
CA TYR A 372 6.55 9.34 -17.35
C TYR A 372 5.05 9.48 -17.02
N PHE A 373 4.59 8.80 -15.98
CA PHE A 373 3.20 8.88 -15.53
C PHE A 373 2.80 10.33 -15.17
N ARG A 374 3.58 10.99 -14.30
CA ARG A 374 3.26 12.34 -13.84
C ARG A 374 3.20 13.36 -14.99
N LEU A 375 4.16 13.29 -15.91
CA LEU A 375 4.30 14.29 -16.99
C LEU A 375 3.42 13.99 -18.22
N HIS A 376 3.23 12.72 -18.58
CA HIS A 376 2.58 12.34 -19.84
C HIS A 376 1.18 11.76 -19.69
N VAL A 377 0.75 11.41 -18.46
CA VAL A 377 -0.57 10.84 -18.20
C VAL A 377 -1.34 11.70 -17.19
N LEU A 378 -0.81 11.87 -15.98
CA LEU A 378 -1.48 12.60 -14.89
C LEU A 378 -1.71 14.08 -15.24
N ARG A 379 -0.64 14.79 -15.62
CA ARG A 379 -0.73 16.23 -15.92
C ARG A 379 -1.66 16.52 -17.10
N PRO A 380 -1.60 15.84 -18.25
CA PRO A 380 -2.56 16.04 -19.33
C PRO A 380 -4.01 15.79 -18.93
N PHE A 381 -4.27 14.78 -18.08
CA PHE A 381 -5.59 14.51 -17.53
C PHE A 381 -6.10 15.67 -16.67
N LEU A 382 -5.28 16.12 -15.71
CA LEU A 382 -5.64 17.22 -14.83
C LEU A 382 -5.83 18.52 -15.60
N ASP A 383 -4.92 18.86 -16.53
CA ASP A 383 -5.02 20.06 -17.35
C ASP A 383 -6.33 20.07 -18.15
N HIS A 384 -6.69 18.95 -18.79
CA HIS A 384 -7.89 18.85 -19.62
C HIS A 384 -9.18 19.12 -18.84
N TYR A 385 -9.34 18.56 -17.65
CA TYR A 385 -10.59 18.68 -16.89
C TYR A 385 -10.65 19.92 -16.00
N LEU A 386 -9.51 20.50 -15.64
CA LEU A 386 -9.44 21.56 -14.63
C LEU A 386 -9.10 22.93 -15.20
N LYS A 387 -8.39 23.04 -16.33
CA LYS A 387 -8.10 24.33 -16.97
C LYS A 387 -9.17 24.72 -18.00
N ASP A 388 -9.30 26.02 -18.26
CA ASP A 388 -10.33 26.52 -19.18
C ASP A 388 -9.87 26.43 -20.65
N ASP A 389 -8.57 26.50 -20.89
CA ASP A 389 -7.92 26.54 -22.22
C ASP A 389 -7.04 25.30 -22.48
N ALA A 390 -7.34 24.19 -21.83
CA ALA A 390 -6.56 22.97 -21.97
C ALA A 390 -6.66 22.36 -23.38
N PRO A 391 -5.58 21.74 -23.90
CA PRO A 391 -5.65 21.00 -25.14
C PRO A 391 -6.55 19.76 -25.01
N PRO A 392 -7.02 19.21 -26.15
CA PRO A 392 -7.74 17.93 -26.14
C PRO A 392 -6.94 16.83 -25.45
N LEU A 393 -7.62 15.99 -24.69
CA LEU A 393 -7.01 14.86 -24.00
C LEU A 393 -6.62 13.78 -25.02
N THR A 394 -5.39 13.31 -24.95
CA THR A 394 -4.82 12.32 -25.89
C THR A 394 -4.43 11.00 -25.21
N ILE A 395 -4.66 10.85 -23.88
CA ILE A 395 -4.36 9.61 -23.18
C ILE A 395 -5.36 8.49 -23.53
N ALA A 396 -4.89 7.26 -23.52
CA ALA A 396 -5.73 6.09 -23.74
C ALA A 396 -6.67 5.83 -22.54
N PRO A 397 -7.79 5.09 -22.73
CA PRO A 397 -8.63 4.65 -21.62
C PRO A 397 -7.86 3.83 -20.57
N VAL A 398 -6.87 3.07 -21.01
CA VAL A 398 -5.97 2.32 -20.13
C VAL A 398 -4.53 2.50 -20.59
N THR A 399 -3.66 2.94 -19.69
CA THR A 399 -2.21 3.02 -19.89
C THR A 399 -1.55 2.03 -18.93
N ALA A 400 -0.93 0.98 -19.45
CA ALA A 400 -0.39 -0.11 -18.64
C ALA A 400 1.10 -0.33 -18.92
N PHE A 401 1.89 -0.54 -17.87
CA PHE A 401 3.26 -0.99 -18.01
C PHE A 401 3.30 -2.49 -18.25
N GLU A 402 4.07 -2.93 -19.24
CA GLU A 402 4.30 -4.32 -19.60
C GLU A 402 5.70 -4.71 -19.11
N SER A 403 5.76 -5.41 -17.98
CA SER A 403 7.03 -5.90 -17.43
C SER A 403 7.58 -7.08 -18.25
N GLY A 404 8.89 -7.27 -18.20
CA GLY A 404 9.62 -8.21 -19.05
C GLY A 404 10.04 -7.61 -20.39
N THR A 405 9.19 -6.79 -21.03
CA THR A 405 9.54 -5.95 -22.17
C THR A 405 9.77 -4.48 -21.78
N ASP A 406 9.41 -4.13 -20.56
CA ASP A 406 9.67 -2.87 -19.86
C ASP A 406 9.25 -1.64 -20.66
N ARG A 407 7.97 -1.63 -21.05
CA ARG A 407 7.39 -0.54 -21.87
C ARG A 407 5.96 -0.20 -21.48
N TRP A 408 5.58 1.03 -21.67
CA TRP A 408 4.19 1.45 -21.61
C TRP A 408 3.40 1.02 -22.84
N VAL A 409 2.16 0.58 -22.62
CA VAL A 409 1.22 0.18 -23.66
C VAL A 409 -0.13 0.85 -23.44
N ASP A 410 -0.71 1.37 -24.52
CA ASP A 410 -2.04 1.95 -24.52
C ASP A 410 -3.06 0.91 -24.94
N LEU A 411 -4.10 0.73 -24.12
CA LEU A 411 -5.11 -0.30 -24.28
C LEU A 411 -6.52 0.30 -24.28
N PRO A 412 -7.48 -0.31 -25.00
CA PRO A 412 -8.87 0.17 -25.05
C PRO A 412 -9.65 -0.16 -23.78
N THR A 413 -9.24 -1.17 -23.02
CA THR A 413 -9.88 -1.67 -21.81
C THR A 413 -8.89 -2.51 -20.99
N TRP A 414 -9.28 -2.93 -19.77
CA TRP A 414 -8.51 -3.85 -18.95
C TRP A 414 -9.39 -5.05 -18.51
N PRO A 415 -8.88 -6.31 -18.56
CA PRO A 415 -7.62 -6.66 -19.23
C PRO A 415 -7.74 -6.62 -20.75
N ALA A 416 -6.61 -6.36 -21.44
CA ALA A 416 -6.51 -6.46 -22.90
C ALA A 416 -5.10 -6.91 -23.31
N GLY A 417 -5.03 -7.65 -24.40
CA GLY A 417 -3.76 -8.19 -24.88
C GLY A 417 -2.91 -7.19 -25.64
N CYS A 418 -3.53 -6.25 -26.33
CA CYS A 418 -2.91 -5.16 -27.10
C CYS A 418 -3.98 -4.13 -27.50
N ALA A 419 -3.57 -3.05 -28.16
CA ALA A 419 -4.48 -1.98 -28.60
C ALA A 419 -5.58 -2.47 -29.56
N SER A 420 -5.31 -3.49 -30.37
CA SER A 420 -6.29 -4.11 -31.27
C SER A 420 -5.86 -5.51 -31.69
N ALA A 421 -6.84 -6.34 -32.06
CA ALA A 421 -6.61 -7.66 -32.68
C ALA A 421 -5.85 -8.70 -31.83
N CYS A 422 -5.87 -8.60 -30.50
CA CYS A 422 -5.46 -9.66 -29.58
C CYS A 422 -6.66 -10.21 -28.83
N SER A 423 -6.62 -11.49 -28.45
CA SER A 423 -7.54 -12.10 -27.50
C SER A 423 -6.81 -12.46 -26.21
N ILE A 424 -7.56 -12.56 -25.13
CA ILE A 424 -7.10 -13.17 -23.89
C ILE A 424 -7.85 -14.48 -23.73
N ASP A 425 -7.10 -15.57 -23.75
CA ASP A 425 -7.64 -16.91 -23.56
C ASP A 425 -7.17 -17.45 -22.22
N ARG A 426 -8.07 -18.11 -21.49
CA ARG A 426 -7.70 -18.83 -20.28
C ARG A 426 -7.00 -20.15 -20.62
N ALA A 427 -5.80 -20.36 -20.02
CA ALA A 427 -5.03 -21.58 -20.20
C ALA A 427 -4.53 -22.10 -18.84
N ARG A 428 -4.82 -23.38 -18.57
CA ARG A 428 -4.42 -24.00 -17.32
C ARG A 428 -2.98 -24.47 -17.40
N LEU A 429 -2.15 -23.92 -16.53
CA LEU A 429 -0.78 -24.37 -16.30
C LEU A 429 -0.82 -25.36 -15.14
N TYR A 430 -0.79 -26.65 -15.47
CA TYR A 430 -0.96 -27.74 -14.51
C TYR A 430 0.33 -28.06 -13.76
N LEU A 431 0.20 -28.29 -12.45
CA LEU A 431 1.24 -28.90 -11.65
C LEU A 431 1.42 -30.36 -12.11
N GLN A 432 2.67 -30.78 -12.24
CA GLN A 432 3.05 -32.11 -12.72
C GLN A 432 3.83 -32.86 -11.64
N PRO A 433 3.75 -34.20 -11.57
CA PRO A 433 4.59 -34.99 -10.68
C PRO A 433 6.08 -34.67 -10.85
N GLY A 434 6.80 -34.60 -9.70
CA GLY A 434 8.24 -34.30 -9.68
C GLY A 434 8.57 -32.85 -9.89
N GLY A 435 7.66 -31.91 -9.61
CA GLY A 435 7.91 -30.48 -9.61
C GLY A 435 7.90 -29.81 -11.00
N GLY A 436 7.32 -30.47 -12.01
CA GLY A 436 7.16 -29.87 -13.34
C GLY A 436 5.90 -28.99 -13.46
N LEU A 437 5.87 -28.13 -14.49
CA LEU A 437 4.70 -27.39 -14.95
C LEU A 437 4.46 -27.62 -16.44
N SER A 438 3.19 -27.77 -16.85
CA SER A 438 2.81 -27.98 -18.26
C SER A 438 1.40 -27.46 -18.55
N PHE A 439 1.17 -26.98 -19.78
CA PHE A 439 -0.18 -26.74 -20.30
C PHE A 439 -0.93 -28.04 -20.68
N THR A 440 -0.24 -29.19 -20.69
CA THR A 440 -0.86 -30.50 -20.86
C THR A 440 -1.27 -31.03 -19.49
N ALA A 441 -2.52 -31.48 -19.38
CA ALA A 441 -3.01 -32.09 -18.15
C ALA A 441 -2.20 -33.36 -17.78
N PRO A 442 -1.93 -33.60 -16.47
CA PRO A 442 -1.23 -34.80 -16.03
C PRO A 442 -2.05 -36.06 -16.31
N ALA A 443 -1.36 -37.17 -16.58
CA ALA A 443 -2.00 -38.45 -16.93
C ALA A 443 -2.15 -39.40 -15.73
N GLY A 444 -1.38 -39.20 -14.66
CA GLY A 444 -1.31 -40.10 -13.49
C GLY A 444 -2.11 -39.60 -12.28
N THR A 445 -1.91 -40.27 -11.16
CA THR A 445 -2.34 -39.81 -9.84
C THR A 445 -1.11 -39.56 -8.99
N GLY A 446 -1.05 -38.40 -8.35
CA GLY A 446 0.11 -38.02 -7.53
C GLY A 446 -0.23 -36.90 -6.58
N PHE A 447 0.69 -36.62 -5.68
CA PHE A 447 0.72 -35.45 -4.83
C PHE A 447 2.16 -35.20 -4.37
N GLU A 448 2.50 -33.93 -4.20
CA GLU A 448 3.64 -33.53 -3.43
C GLU A 448 3.18 -33.14 -2.01
N ALA A 449 4.05 -33.32 -1.01
CA ALA A 449 3.66 -33.07 0.37
C ALA A 449 4.75 -32.34 1.16
N TYR A 450 4.32 -31.53 2.12
CA TYR A 450 5.20 -30.88 3.08
C TYR A 450 4.54 -30.80 4.47
N VAL A 451 5.36 -30.51 5.48
CA VAL A 451 4.88 -30.26 6.84
C VAL A 451 4.82 -28.76 7.09
N SER A 452 3.62 -28.23 7.29
CA SER A 452 3.42 -26.88 7.78
C SER A 452 3.57 -26.88 9.31
N ASP A 453 4.61 -26.19 9.79
CA ASP A 453 4.93 -26.08 11.23
C ASP A 453 4.72 -24.64 11.72
N PRO A 454 3.67 -24.35 12.49
CA PRO A 454 3.45 -23.01 13.01
C PRO A 454 4.54 -22.52 13.97
N ALA A 455 5.41 -23.38 14.48
CA ALA A 455 6.58 -22.99 15.28
C ALA A 455 7.77 -22.53 14.42
N LYS A 456 7.73 -22.82 13.11
CA LYS A 456 8.78 -22.44 12.15
C LYS A 456 8.14 -22.03 10.81
N PRO A 457 7.25 -21.00 10.82
CA PRO A 457 6.56 -20.59 9.60
C PRO A 457 7.54 -20.12 8.53
N VAL A 458 7.15 -20.24 7.26
CA VAL A 458 7.95 -19.73 6.13
C VAL A 458 8.03 -18.20 6.22
N PRO A 459 9.22 -17.61 6.30
CA PRO A 459 9.37 -16.16 6.31
C PRO A 459 9.04 -15.57 4.94
N TYR A 460 8.51 -14.34 4.89
CA TYR A 460 8.21 -13.67 3.63
C TYR A 460 9.44 -13.05 2.96
N LEU A 461 10.50 -12.86 3.74
CA LEU A 461 11.83 -12.41 3.32
C LEU A 461 12.91 -13.25 3.99
N PRO A 462 14.15 -13.31 3.45
CA PRO A 462 15.30 -13.81 4.19
C PRO A 462 15.48 -13.09 5.52
N ARG A 463 15.80 -13.86 6.58
CA ARG A 463 16.03 -13.32 7.93
C ARG A 463 17.44 -12.72 8.06
N PRO A 464 17.67 -11.66 8.86
CA PRO A 464 16.68 -11.00 9.74
C PRO A 464 15.69 -10.14 8.95
N ILE A 465 14.43 -10.11 9.42
CA ILE A 465 13.37 -9.27 8.86
C ILE A 465 13.22 -8.04 9.74
N HIS A 466 13.21 -6.87 9.11
CA HIS A 466 12.98 -5.61 9.77
C HIS A 466 12.04 -4.78 8.89
N THR A 467 10.82 -4.58 9.37
CA THR A 467 9.72 -3.98 8.61
C THR A 467 9.62 -2.46 8.78
N GLU A 468 10.36 -1.86 9.72
CA GLU A 468 10.25 -0.45 9.98
C GLU A 468 10.81 0.43 8.85
N ASP A 469 10.12 1.54 8.61
CA ASP A 469 10.45 2.58 7.65
C ASP A 469 11.78 3.26 7.97
N GLY A 470 12.77 2.99 7.16
CA GLY A 470 14.06 3.68 7.21
C GLY A 470 14.81 3.50 5.91
N GLY A 471 14.68 4.45 4.99
CA GLY A 471 15.57 4.74 3.88
C GLY A 471 15.74 3.69 2.77
N GLU A 472 15.95 2.44 3.05
CA GLU A 472 15.96 1.29 2.12
C GLU A 472 15.20 0.13 2.76
N SER A 473 13.96 0.39 3.12
CA SER A 473 13.09 -0.55 3.80
C SER A 473 12.84 -1.78 2.92
N SER A 474 13.02 -2.96 3.48
CA SER A 474 12.62 -4.23 2.85
C SER A 474 11.10 -4.25 2.56
N TRP A 475 10.31 -3.40 3.23
CA TRP A 475 8.88 -3.24 3.00
C TRP A 475 8.54 -2.82 1.57
N GLN A 476 9.32 -1.92 0.97
CA GLN A 476 9.10 -1.44 -0.40
C GLN A 476 9.54 -2.43 -1.48
N THR A 477 10.38 -3.40 -1.13
CA THR A 477 11.04 -4.26 -2.13
C THR A 477 10.70 -5.75 -2.02
N TRP A 478 9.98 -6.18 -0.98
CA TRP A 478 9.78 -7.61 -0.73
C TRP A 478 9.01 -8.33 -1.85
N LEU A 479 8.09 -7.66 -2.53
CA LEU A 479 7.33 -8.25 -3.64
C LEU A 479 8.21 -8.58 -4.86
N VAL A 480 9.33 -7.91 -5.01
CA VAL A 480 10.31 -8.19 -6.09
C VAL A 480 11.53 -8.96 -5.59
N SER A 481 11.62 -9.29 -4.30
CA SER A 481 12.76 -10.02 -3.74
C SER A 481 12.88 -11.43 -4.32
N ASP A 482 14.12 -11.86 -4.49
CA ASP A 482 14.47 -13.17 -5.04
C ASP A 482 13.89 -14.32 -4.20
N GLN A 483 13.14 -15.21 -4.83
CA GLN A 483 12.45 -16.31 -4.16
C GLN A 483 13.29 -17.60 -4.05
N ARG A 484 14.59 -17.58 -4.40
CA ARG A 484 15.48 -18.75 -4.29
C ARG A 484 15.58 -19.30 -2.87
N ASP A 485 15.62 -18.43 -1.85
CA ASP A 485 15.69 -18.85 -0.45
C ASP A 485 14.42 -19.59 -0.02
N ALA A 486 13.26 -19.12 -0.46
CA ALA A 486 12.00 -19.83 -0.26
C ALA A 486 11.96 -21.15 -1.04
N ALA A 487 12.41 -21.16 -2.29
CA ALA A 487 12.46 -22.35 -3.14
C ALA A 487 13.36 -23.47 -2.58
N ALA A 488 14.37 -23.13 -1.80
CA ALA A 488 15.31 -24.08 -1.19
C ALA A 488 14.74 -24.78 0.06
N ARG A 489 13.57 -24.36 0.56
CA ARG A 489 12.96 -24.92 1.77
C ARG A 489 12.19 -26.19 1.48
N THR A 490 12.16 -27.09 2.46
CA THR A 490 11.40 -28.37 2.38
C THR A 490 9.91 -28.22 2.69
N ASP A 491 9.48 -27.05 3.15
CA ASP A 491 8.10 -26.68 3.42
C ASP A 491 7.52 -25.69 2.37
N VAL A 492 8.21 -25.58 1.23
CA VAL A 492 7.79 -24.85 0.03
C VAL A 492 7.87 -25.83 -1.16
N LEU A 493 6.77 -26.00 -1.89
CA LEU A 493 6.77 -26.74 -3.13
C LEU A 493 7.01 -25.80 -4.31
N SER A 494 7.91 -26.17 -5.20
CA SER A 494 8.23 -25.41 -6.42
C SER A 494 8.01 -26.28 -7.65
N PHE A 495 7.21 -25.77 -8.57
CA PHE A 495 6.91 -26.41 -9.86
C PHE A 495 7.38 -25.49 -10.98
N THR A 496 8.10 -26.02 -11.98
CA THR A 496 8.77 -25.21 -12.99
C THR A 496 8.59 -25.75 -14.39
N THR A 497 8.36 -24.88 -15.38
CA THR A 497 8.33 -25.29 -16.81
C THR A 497 9.74 -25.62 -17.31
N PRO A 498 9.87 -26.33 -18.42
CA PRO A 498 11.08 -26.24 -19.25
C PRO A 498 11.38 -24.78 -19.60
N VAL A 499 12.62 -24.53 -20.08
CA VAL A 499 13.00 -23.21 -20.62
C VAL A 499 12.04 -22.84 -21.75
N LEU A 500 11.57 -21.59 -21.75
CA LEU A 500 10.67 -21.09 -22.79
C LEU A 500 11.45 -20.81 -24.07
N ASP A 501 10.98 -21.34 -25.18
CA ASP A 501 11.53 -21.09 -26.52
C ASP A 501 10.92 -19.83 -27.18
N ALA A 502 9.75 -19.40 -26.69
CA ALA A 502 9.01 -18.25 -27.19
C ALA A 502 8.44 -17.42 -26.02
N PRO A 503 8.19 -16.12 -26.24
CA PRO A 503 7.62 -15.29 -25.19
C PRO A 503 6.22 -15.75 -24.82
N LEU A 504 5.91 -15.74 -23.52
CA LEU A 504 4.59 -16.04 -22.96
C LEU A 504 4.06 -14.78 -22.27
N LYS A 505 3.01 -14.18 -22.82
CA LYS A 505 2.43 -12.95 -22.26
C LYS A 505 1.14 -13.24 -21.50
N ILE A 506 1.02 -12.67 -20.31
CA ILE A 506 -0.22 -12.64 -19.52
C ILE A 506 -0.71 -11.20 -19.36
N SER A 507 -2.04 -11.01 -19.32
CA SER A 507 -2.68 -9.72 -19.04
C SER A 507 -3.97 -9.96 -18.26
N GLY A 508 -4.02 -9.55 -17.00
CA GLY A 508 -5.14 -9.77 -16.08
C GLY A 508 -4.77 -10.64 -14.88
N GLU A 509 -5.77 -11.18 -14.20
CA GLU A 509 -5.63 -11.95 -12.95
C GLU A 509 -5.38 -13.44 -13.22
N PRO A 510 -4.25 -14.01 -12.80
CA PRO A 510 -4.09 -15.46 -12.69
C PRO A 510 -5.05 -16.02 -11.62
N ILE A 511 -5.49 -17.26 -11.75
CA ILE A 511 -6.35 -17.92 -10.76
C ILE A 511 -5.69 -19.20 -10.31
N ALA A 512 -5.33 -19.29 -9.04
CA ALA A 512 -4.88 -20.51 -8.41
C ALA A 512 -6.06 -21.47 -8.20
N ASN A 513 -5.88 -22.74 -8.53
CA ASN A 513 -6.81 -23.82 -8.25
C ASN A 513 -6.01 -25.00 -7.68
N LEU A 514 -5.92 -25.05 -6.35
CA LEU A 514 -5.23 -26.11 -5.66
C LEU A 514 -6.23 -27.21 -5.24
N VAL A 515 -5.96 -28.43 -5.61
CA VAL A 515 -6.60 -29.61 -5.04
C VAL A 515 -5.67 -30.09 -3.92
N ALA A 516 -6.11 -29.98 -2.67
CA ALA A 516 -5.24 -30.23 -1.54
C ALA A 516 -5.94 -30.94 -0.37
N SER A 517 -5.15 -31.52 0.54
CA SER A 517 -5.64 -32.02 1.83
C SER A 517 -4.68 -31.64 2.95
N THR A 518 -5.20 -31.51 4.15
CA THR A 518 -4.42 -31.28 5.37
C THR A 518 -4.77 -32.31 6.44
N THR A 519 -3.81 -32.67 7.29
CA THR A 519 -4.09 -33.46 8.51
C THR A 519 -4.67 -32.61 9.64
N GLY A 520 -4.60 -31.28 9.52
CA GLY A 520 -5.23 -30.32 10.43
C GLY A 520 -6.70 -30.08 10.09
N SER A 521 -7.33 -29.17 10.82
CA SER A 521 -8.70 -28.70 10.56
C SER A 521 -8.79 -27.27 10.07
N ASP A 522 -7.64 -26.63 9.82
CA ASP A 522 -7.46 -25.35 9.15
C ASP A 522 -6.09 -25.32 8.46
N GLY A 523 -5.79 -24.28 7.70
CA GLY A 523 -4.52 -24.08 7.02
C GLY A 523 -4.60 -22.96 5.99
N ASP A 524 -3.47 -22.35 5.68
CA ASP A 524 -3.36 -21.31 4.67
C ASP A 524 -2.66 -21.84 3.41
N PHE A 525 -3.01 -21.26 2.26
CA PHE A 525 -2.44 -21.61 0.96
C PHE A 525 -1.94 -20.32 0.30
N VAL A 526 -0.62 -20.18 0.21
CA VAL A 526 0.05 -19.11 -0.56
C VAL A 526 0.42 -19.69 -1.91
N VAL A 527 0.10 -18.97 -2.97
CA VAL A 527 0.51 -19.31 -4.34
C VAL A 527 1.26 -18.12 -4.93
N LYS A 528 2.45 -18.38 -5.48
CA LYS A 528 3.30 -17.40 -6.15
C LYS A 528 3.48 -17.82 -7.60
N LEU A 529 3.21 -16.91 -8.54
CA LEU A 529 3.58 -17.03 -9.95
C LEU A 529 4.86 -16.25 -10.16
N ILE A 530 5.90 -16.92 -10.63
CA ILE A 530 7.28 -16.41 -10.62
C ILE A 530 7.86 -16.51 -12.02
N ASP A 531 8.57 -15.47 -12.45
CA ASP A 531 9.46 -15.48 -13.61
C ASP A 531 10.87 -15.86 -13.16
N VAL A 532 11.37 -17.00 -13.63
CA VAL A 532 12.72 -17.48 -13.36
C VAL A 532 13.64 -17.07 -14.52
N TYR A 533 14.57 -16.20 -14.20
CA TYR A 533 15.55 -15.69 -15.16
C TYR A 533 16.51 -16.79 -15.64
N PRO A 534 17.17 -16.64 -16.80
CA PRO A 534 18.21 -17.55 -17.24
C PRO A 534 19.32 -17.71 -16.18
N ASP A 535 19.95 -18.90 -16.13
CA ASP A 535 21.01 -19.20 -15.16
C ASP A 535 22.20 -18.22 -15.23
N GLU A 536 22.41 -17.60 -16.41
CA GLU A 536 23.42 -16.58 -16.63
C GLU A 536 22.82 -15.34 -17.29
N VAL A 537 23.03 -14.18 -16.66
CA VAL A 537 22.67 -12.85 -17.19
C VAL A 537 23.96 -12.02 -17.33
N GLY A 538 24.52 -11.98 -18.52
CA GLY A 538 25.87 -11.47 -18.75
C GLY A 538 26.10 -9.99 -18.39
N ARG A 539 25.06 -9.16 -18.39
CA ARG A 539 25.16 -7.73 -18.02
C ARG A 539 24.89 -7.47 -16.54
N ASP A 540 24.22 -8.38 -15.86
CA ASP A 540 23.93 -8.32 -14.44
C ASP A 540 23.99 -9.73 -13.83
N PRO A 541 25.20 -10.23 -13.49
CA PRO A 541 25.39 -11.62 -13.06
C PRO A 541 24.57 -12.04 -11.84
N LYS A 542 24.21 -11.08 -10.94
CA LYS A 542 23.38 -11.37 -9.76
C LYS A 542 21.95 -11.75 -10.14
N MET A 543 21.50 -11.35 -11.32
CA MET A 543 20.20 -11.74 -11.86
C MET A 543 20.18 -13.16 -12.43
N GLY A 544 21.30 -13.85 -12.51
CA GLY A 544 21.36 -15.24 -12.96
C GLY A 544 20.53 -16.15 -12.06
N GLY A 545 19.52 -16.81 -12.64
CA GLY A 545 18.56 -17.65 -11.91
C GLY A 545 17.64 -16.91 -10.95
N TYR A 546 17.53 -15.58 -11.04
CA TYR A 546 16.65 -14.78 -10.19
C TYR A 546 15.20 -15.21 -10.32
N GLN A 547 14.46 -15.25 -9.21
CA GLN A 547 13.08 -15.69 -9.15
C GLN A 547 12.18 -14.50 -8.76
N LEU A 548 11.67 -13.79 -9.78
CA LEU A 548 10.83 -12.60 -9.61
C LEU A 548 9.37 -12.99 -9.44
N MET A 549 8.74 -12.63 -8.32
CA MET A 549 7.28 -12.76 -8.18
C MET A 549 6.56 -11.79 -9.12
N ILE A 550 5.73 -12.34 -10.00
CA ILE A 550 4.88 -11.57 -10.91
C ILE A 550 3.50 -11.32 -10.30
N SER A 551 2.98 -12.31 -9.59
CA SER A 551 1.71 -12.22 -8.89
C SER A 551 1.67 -13.28 -7.79
N ALA A 552 1.21 -12.92 -6.61
CA ALA A 552 1.16 -13.85 -5.49
C ALA A 552 0.07 -13.44 -4.50
N ASP A 553 -0.57 -14.42 -3.87
CA ASP A 553 -1.56 -14.15 -2.84
C ASP A 553 -1.75 -15.36 -1.90
N ILE A 554 -2.53 -15.14 -0.84
CA ILE A 554 -2.84 -16.10 0.20
C ILE A 554 -4.35 -16.29 0.32
N LEU A 555 -4.78 -17.53 0.52
CA LEU A 555 -6.14 -17.88 0.93
C LEU A 555 -6.10 -18.58 2.28
N ARG A 556 -6.84 -18.11 3.28
CA ARG A 556 -7.10 -18.88 4.49
C ARG A 556 -8.14 -19.96 4.24
N GLY A 557 -7.75 -21.21 4.38
CA GLY A 557 -8.50 -22.37 3.89
C GLY A 557 -9.90 -22.55 4.47
N ARG A 558 -10.18 -22.01 5.68
CA ARG A 558 -11.53 -22.00 6.24
C ARG A 558 -12.55 -21.23 5.39
N TYR A 559 -12.09 -20.33 4.52
CA TYR A 559 -12.91 -19.48 3.65
C TYR A 559 -13.01 -20.02 2.20
N ARG A 560 -12.59 -21.28 1.92
CA ARG A 560 -12.59 -21.86 0.58
C ARG A 560 -13.95 -21.88 -0.11
N ASP A 561 -15.03 -22.06 0.67
CA ASP A 561 -16.40 -22.18 0.16
C ASP A 561 -17.20 -20.89 0.31
N SER A 562 -16.91 -20.09 1.35
CA SER A 562 -17.58 -18.82 1.65
C SER A 562 -16.67 -17.90 2.44
N PHE A 563 -16.57 -16.66 2.03
CA PHE A 563 -15.82 -15.64 2.78
C PHE A 563 -16.55 -15.19 4.04
N SER A 564 -17.90 -15.29 4.05
CA SER A 564 -18.72 -14.87 5.19
C SER A 564 -18.93 -15.99 6.23
N GLU A 565 -18.86 -17.25 5.80
CA GLU A 565 -19.18 -18.40 6.62
C GLU A 565 -18.01 -19.39 6.67
N PRO A 566 -17.00 -19.13 7.54
CA PRO A 566 -15.83 -19.99 7.63
C PRO A 566 -16.20 -21.40 8.11
N GLN A 567 -15.62 -22.42 7.46
CA GLN A 567 -15.82 -23.82 7.79
C GLN A 567 -14.48 -24.53 8.05
N PRO A 568 -14.43 -25.43 9.05
CA PRO A 568 -13.23 -26.25 9.24
C PRO A 568 -12.93 -27.06 7.98
N ILE A 569 -11.65 -27.29 7.71
CA ILE A 569 -11.21 -28.19 6.65
C ILE A 569 -11.36 -29.62 7.18
N PRO A 570 -12.07 -30.52 6.49
CA PRO A 570 -12.17 -31.93 6.92
C PRO A 570 -10.80 -32.60 6.84
N ALA A 571 -10.24 -33.00 8.00
CA ALA A 571 -8.91 -33.57 8.10
C ALA A 571 -8.74 -34.82 7.17
N GLY A 572 -7.69 -34.81 6.36
CA GLY A 572 -7.36 -35.85 5.42
C GLY A 572 -8.28 -35.94 4.18
N LYS A 573 -9.30 -35.11 4.07
CA LYS A 573 -10.15 -35.00 2.88
C LYS A 573 -9.52 -34.11 1.84
N THR A 574 -9.74 -34.46 0.59
CA THR A 574 -9.34 -33.63 -0.54
C THR A 574 -10.39 -32.55 -0.76
N GLU A 575 -9.95 -31.29 -0.77
CA GLU A 575 -10.76 -30.10 -0.99
C GLU A 575 -10.15 -29.25 -2.10
N VAL A 576 -10.93 -28.32 -2.65
CA VAL A 576 -10.48 -27.38 -3.68
C VAL A 576 -10.32 -25.99 -3.06
N PHE A 577 -9.14 -25.40 -3.23
CA PHE A 577 -8.82 -24.04 -2.81
C PHE A 577 -8.61 -23.19 -4.07
N ARG A 578 -9.61 -22.37 -4.39
CA ARG A 578 -9.61 -21.58 -5.63
C ARG A 578 -9.70 -20.09 -5.31
N PHE A 579 -8.71 -19.30 -5.78
CA PHE A 579 -8.66 -17.85 -5.56
C PHE A 579 -7.89 -17.15 -6.67
N ALA A 580 -8.27 -15.89 -6.93
CA ALA A 580 -7.55 -15.01 -7.84
C ALA A 580 -6.27 -14.48 -7.18
N LEU A 581 -5.21 -14.40 -7.95
CA LEU A 581 -4.00 -13.64 -7.62
C LEU A 581 -4.15 -12.22 -8.16
N PRO A 582 -3.39 -11.23 -7.64
CA PRO A 582 -3.39 -9.88 -8.16
C PRO A 582 -3.16 -9.81 -9.67
N THR A 583 -3.70 -8.77 -10.30
CA THR A 583 -3.57 -8.55 -11.74
C THR A 583 -2.10 -8.37 -12.15
N ALA A 584 -1.75 -8.84 -13.34
CA ALA A 584 -0.40 -8.70 -13.89
C ALA A 584 -0.46 -8.35 -15.39
N ASN A 585 0.55 -7.64 -15.86
CA ASN A 585 0.80 -7.40 -17.29
C ASN A 585 2.28 -7.70 -17.56
N HIS A 586 2.56 -8.96 -17.90
CA HIS A 586 3.92 -9.47 -17.91
C HIS A 586 4.23 -10.34 -19.12
N VAL A 587 5.46 -10.27 -19.60
CA VAL A 587 5.99 -11.13 -20.66
C VAL A 587 7.13 -11.97 -20.09
N PHE A 588 6.90 -13.26 -19.90
CA PHE A 588 7.98 -14.24 -19.69
C PHE A 588 8.78 -14.36 -20.97
N LEU A 589 10.06 -14.01 -20.94
CA LEU A 589 10.90 -13.96 -22.12
C LEU A 589 11.41 -15.35 -22.54
N PRO A 590 11.82 -15.55 -23.81
CA PRO A 590 12.58 -16.74 -24.21
C PRO A 590 13.84 -16.89 -23.37
N GLY A 591 14.15 -18.11 -22.97
CA GLY A 591 15.27 -18.40 -22.05
C GLY A 591 14.87 -18.40 -20.58
N HIS A 592 13.73 -17.80 -20.20
CA HIS A 592 13.16 -17.83 -18.86
C HIS A 592 12.35 -19.10 -18.63
N ARG A 593 11.86 -19.29 -17.39
CA ARG A 593 10.91 -20.34 -17.00
C ARG A 593 9.78 -19.74 -16.21
N VAL A 594 8.60 -20.31 -16.30
CA VAL A 594 7.51 -20.02 -15.36
C VAL A 594 7.64 -20.97 -14.17
N MET A 595 7.55 -20.42 -12.94
CA MET A 595 7.51 -21.21 -11.72
C MET A 595 6.23 -20.90 -10.93
N VAL A 596 5.69 -21.90 -10.26
CA VAL A 596 4.64 -21.77 -9.25
C VAL A 596 5.20 -22.31 -7.94
N GLN A 597 5.17 -21.48 -6.89
CA GLN A 597 5.45 -21.94 -5.53
C GLN A 597 4.16 -22.04 -4.72
N VAL A 598 4.08 -23.07 -3.86
CA VAL A 598 2.99 -23.28 -2.92
C VAL A 598 3.55 -23.50 -1.52
N GLN A 599 3.03 -22.76 -0.53
CA GLN A 599 3.42 -22.81 0.87
C GLN A 599 2.23 -22.49 1.78
N SER A 600 2.35 -22.70 3.11
CA SER A 600 1.25 -22.49 4.07
C SER A 600 1.47 -21.36 5.08
N SER A 601 2.43 -20.52 4.86
CA SER A 601 2.64 -19.33 5.68
C SER A 601 3.50 -18.29 4.94
N TRP A 602 3.35 -17.04 5.33
CA TRP A 602 4.09 -15.90 4.79
C TRP A 602 4.35 -14.93 5.94
N PHE A 603 5.21 -15.39 6.87
CA PHE A 603 5.37 -14.80 8.20
C PHE A 603 6.58 -13.86 8.28
N PRO A 604 6.56 -12.78 9.07
CA PRO A 604 5.44 -12.27 9.89
C PRO A 604 4.50 -11.33 9.14
N LEU A 605 4.51 -11.26 7.80
CA LEU A 605 3.60 -10.43 7.02
C LEU A 605 2.14 -10.73 7.38
N TYR A 606 1.75 -12.02 7.29
CA TYR A 606 0.45 -12.52 7.71
C TYR A 606 0.55 -13.29 9.03
N ASP A 607 -0.55 -13.26 9.79
CA ASP A 607 -0.71 -14.04 11.00
C ASP A 607 -0.64 -15.54 10.67
N ARG A 608 0.11 -16.30 11.49
CA ARG A 608 0.28 -17.72 11.27
C ARG A 608 -1.00 -18.49 11.60
N ASN A 609 -1.38 -19.40 10.70
CA ASN A 609 -2.49 -20.31 10.94
C ASN A 609 -2.10 -21.35 12.00
N PRO A 610 -2.93 -21.61 13.04
CA PRO A 610 -2.67 -22.65 14.04
C PRO A 610 -2.79 -24.07 13.48
N GLN A 611 -3.24 -24.26 12.25
CA GLN A 611 -3.57 -25.56 11.60
C GLN A 611 -4.73 -26.31 12.30
N THR A 612 -5.30 -25.70 13.31
CA THR A 612 -6.47 -26.14 14.07
C THR A 612 -7.55 -25.08 13.93
N TYR A 613 -8.76 -25.50 13.57
CA TYR A 613 -9.87 -24.55 13.48
C TYR A 613 -10.22 -24.02 14.88
N VAL A 614 -10.12 -22.72 15.04
CA VAL A 614 -10.55 -21.97 16.21
C VAL A 614 -11.60 -20.93 15.80
N PRO A 615 -12.59 -20.60 16.64
CA PRO A 615 -13.65 -19.66 16.25
C PRO A 615 -13.13 -18.28 15.81
N ASN A 616 -12.13 -17.76 16.52
CA ASN A 616 -11.46 -16.51 16.17
C ASN A 616 -9.94 -16.68 16.29
N ILE A 617 -9.26 -16.53 15.16
CA ILE A 617 -7.82 -16.79 15.03
C ILE A 617 -6.96 -15.77 15.79
N PHE A 618 -7.43 -14.54 15.97
CA PHE A 618 -6.73 -13.52 16.76
C PHE A 618 -6.47 -13.95 18.20
N PHE A 619 -7.28 -14.86 18.73
CA PHE A 619 -7.22 -15.33 20.10
C PHE A 619 -6.81 -16.81 20.20
N ALA A 620 -6.16 -17.34 19.17
CA ALA A 620 -5.59 -18.68 19.20
C ALA A 620 -4.58 -18.82 20.34
N LYS A 621 -4.68 -19.93 21.09
CA LYS A 621 -3.83 -20.23 22.24
C LYS A 621 -2.61 -21.04 21.82
N PRO A 622 -1.52 -21.06 22.59
CA PRO A 622 -0.34 -21.86 22.25
C PRO A 622 -0.62 -23.34 21.96
N ALA A 623 -1.61 -23.93 22.64
CA ALA A 623 -2.01 -25.33 22.43
C ALA A 623 -2.75 -25.59 21.10
N ASP A 624 -3.29 -24.56 20.47
CA ASP A 624 -4.01 -24.67 19.19
C ASP A 624 -3.05 -24.81 18.00
N TYR A 625 -1.79 -24.34 18.16
CA TYR A 625 -0.78 -24.38 17.10
C TYR A 625 -0.20 -25.79 16.97
N GLN A 626 -0.64 -26.50 15.93
CA GLN A 626 -0.25 -27.88 15.64
C GLN A 626 0.40 -27.99 14.28
N LYS A 627 1.35 -28.93 14.13
CA LYS A 627 1.89 -29.26 12.81
C LYS A 627 0.85 -30.01 11.99
N ALA A 628 0.79 -29.69 10.71
CA ALA A 628 -0.05 -30.42 9.76
C ALA A 628 0.74 -30.83 8.53
N THR A 629 0.44 -32.01 7.99
CA THR A 629 0.93 -32.43 6.67
C THR A 629 -0.05 -31.94 5.63
N ILE A 630 0.47 -31.17 4.69
CA ILE A 630 -0.28 -30.67 3.53
C ILE A 630 0.11 -31.50 2.32
N LYS A 631 -0.89 -31.94 1.55
CA LYS A 631 -0.70 -32.61 0.24
C LYS A 631 -1.30 -31.72 -0.84
N ILE A 632 -0.53 -31.45 -1.88
CA ILE A 632 -0.98 -30.76 -3.10
C ILE A 632 -1.04 -31.82 -4.20
N PHE A 633 -2.24 -32.06 -4.75
CA PHE A 633 -2.45 -33.07 -5.75
C PHE A 633 -2.09 -32.56 -7.15
N ASP A 634 -1.32 -33.33 -7.87
CA ASP A 634 -0.83 -33.10 -9.23
C ASP A 634 -1.29 -34.17 -10.21
N GLY A 635 -2.36 -34.90 -9.84
CA GLY A 635 -2.93 -35.98 -10.61
C GLY A 635 -3.89 -35.52 -11.71
N ALA A 636 -4.43 -36.48 -12.44
CA ALA A 636 -5.37 -36.28 -13.54
C ALA A 636 -6.80 -35.90 -13.06
N GLY A 637 -7.58 -35.30 -13.93
CA GLY A 637 -9.01 -35.05 -13.75
C GLY A 637 -9.32 -34.14 -12.56
N ALA A 638 -10.14 -34.60 -11.62
CA ALA A 638 -10.56 -33.85 -10.44
C ALA A 638 -9.42 -33.61 -9.42
N SER A 639 -8.30 -34.34 -9.56
CA SER A 639 -7.11 -34.17 -8.72
C SER A 639 -6.06 -33.23 -9.33
N ALA A 640 -6.40 -32.51 -10.40
CA ALA A 640 -5.47 -31.60 -11.07
C ALA A 640 -5.41 -30.25 -10.39
N SER A 641 -4.27 -29.92 -9.79
CA SER A 641 -3.96 -28.53 -9.40
C SER A 641 -3.36 -27.77 -10.60
N PHE A 642 -3.70 -26.48 -10.71
CA PHE A 642 -3.23 -25.63 -11.81
C PHE A 642 -3.30 -24.15 -11.44
N VAL A 643 -2.58 -23.32 -12.16
CA VAL A 643 -2.82 -21.87 -12.23
C VAL A 643 -3.45 -21.58 -13.59
N ASP A 644 -4.62 -20.95 -13.59
CA ASP A 644 -5.35 -20.58 -14.80
C ASP A 644 -4.86 -19.18 -15.25
N LEU A 645 -4.05 -19.14 -16.30
CA LEU A 645 -3.38 -17.95 -16.78
C LEU A 645 -4.20 -17.21 -17.84
N PRO A 646 -4.31 -15.85 -17.76
CA PRO A 646 -4.91 -15.03 -18.80
C PRO A 646 -3.89 -14.78 -19.93
N LEU A 647 -3.75 -15.77 -20.83
CA LEU A 647 -2.77 -15.71 -21.93
C LEU A 647 -3.22 -14.78 -23.06
N VAL A 648 -2.32 -13.90 -23.46
CA VAL A 648 -2.50 -13.06 -24.64
C VAL A 648 -2.12 -13.84 -25.88
N LYS A 649 -3.05 -13.95 -26.82
CA LYS A 649 -2.79 -14.49 -28.16
C LYS A 649 -2.78 -13.37 -29.19
N ALA A 650 -1.70 -13.29 -29.97
CA ALA A 650 -1.68 -12.44 -31.14
C ALA A 650 -2.78 -12.89 -32.12
N ALA A 651 -3.42 -11.93 -32.80
CA ALA A 651 -4.33 -12.29 -33.88
C ALA A 651 -3.59 -13.16 -34.90
N PRO A 652 -4.25 -14.17 -35.50
CA PRO A 652 -3.67 -14.86 -36.63
C PRO A 652 -3.36 -13.81 -37.71
N GLY A 653 -2.09 -13.71 -38.08
CA GLY A 653 -1.69 -12.87 -39.20
C GLY A 653 -2.55 -13.20 -40.42
N PRO A 654 -2.78 -12.25 -41.35
CA PRO A 654 -3.49 -12.55 -42.59
C PRO A 654 -2.82 -13.77 -43.22
N ALA A 655 -3.64 -14.79 -43.51
CA ALA A 655 -3.18 -16.01 -44.18
C ALA A 655 -2.40 -15.55 -45.43
N ARG A 656 -1.10 -15.82 -45.48
CA ARG A 656 -0.24 -15.53 -46.61
C ARG A 656 -0.62 -16.40 -47.79
#